data_70d06bcd6c9e3460dcf55b206f2c71b4
#
_entry.id   70d06bcd6c9e3460dcf55b206f2c71b4
#
_cell.length_a   1.000
_cell.length_b   1.000
_cell.length_c   1.000
_cell.angle_alpha   90.00
_cell.angle_beta   90.00
_cell.angle_gamma   90.00
#
_symmetry.space_group_name_H-M   'P 1'
#
loop_
_entity.id
_entity.type
_entity.pdbx_description
1 polymer ?
#
loop_
_entity_poly.entity_id
_entity_poly.type
_entity_poly.pdbx_seq_one_letter_code
_entity_poly.pdbx_strand_id
1 'polypeptide(L)'
;MPKLYALLVAVNHYPNTPGAQLAGPIGDLEKIEDYLAQSYTQDLFSSVHIQRLTSPASNPADLPSKSNIVQGFTQFLGQAKAGDTVLFYYSGHGVREKTDIKAFSRAEIDGFIANITAYDFNINEANTGQSLLSDKELRYLIRKLAEDENGQPKAHVVTIFDCCHSGDNTRGGEDIEEGAIAREIVRKAIPGRTKEGFIFYKDPTVVAKFNAGAPLNELLPLGAHVMLAACREVELAWEYPDVGGAFTDALVNVLKKHEGQISYQELHSRILNRMRFFFNKDKEVRDQRQVPQLFVQGISPEAHYHQFLSNAPQERKGAFPVEYALRDNEWRLGAGALHGINPNQQERGNSVVVYDPKTPTLEFPAKIIKVYPDHSTLSWPQAVPASNGNWYAKVEGLCIPPVNIYLSGDAQGVEFARLGLSRLTQETASAWFREVADESLADYVLDARDGHWFTQYPFDYRPLLIPIRYLENGQLLDNKWVTVFEDFEQMAKWHYLKNLEYFSSSANAQRLRDDWPIELRVFLKVSENAEERVFPKDGQLLIPLTLAEPQKSIRFELENRSDQLLYCSLAFMDYQFGFDSTGIMMQAQQGLEKNAVFYSREDEEGRYIQCGPGDYVKAYHWPGEEYYLKLIVSRTPFKLENFDMRSLPLPGDIYTSPKRIIRPKSPVLDWEIRTYQLFFPNPYFNEEKAKALAMGM
;
A
#
# COMPACT_ATOMS: atom_id res chain seq x y z
N MET A 1 28.57 -9.58 -7.51
CA MET A 1 27.60 -8.48 -7.60
C MET A 1 26.57 -8.86 -8.64
N PRO A 2 25.27 -8.52 -8.46
CA PRO A 2 24.23 -8.75 -9.43
C PRO A 2 24.45 -7.97 -10.72
N LYS A 3 23.72 -8.31 -11.77
CA LYS A 3 23.62 -7.52 -13.00
C LYS A 3 22.26 -6.82 -13.04
N LEU A 4 22.20 -5.66 -13.71
CA LEU A 4 20.96 -4.98 -14.02
C LEU A 4 20.66 -5.10 -15.51
N TYR A 5 19.44 -5.52 -15.84
CA TYR A 5 18.88 -5.48 -17.18
C TYR A 5 17.69 -4.50 -17.18
N ALA A 6 17.79 -3.41 -17.92
CA ALA A 6 16.77 -2.38 -17.99
C ALA A 6 16.16 -2.28 -19.40
N LEU A 7 14.88 -2.60 -19.53
CA LEU A 7 14.07 -2.36 -20.74
C LEU A 7 13.32 -1.05 -20.57
N LEU A 8 13.72 -0.03 -21.33
CA LEU A 8 13.17 1.32 -21.28
C LEU A 8 12.32 1.58 -22.53
N VAL A 9 11.05 1.88 -22.32
CA VAL A 9 10.06 2.07 -23.40
C VAL A 9 9.47 3.47 -23.31
N ALA A 10 9.53 4.24 -24.41
CA ALA A 10 8.98 5.60 -24.48
C ALA A 10 8.28 5.85 -25.81
N VAL A 11 7.05 6.40 -25.75
CA VAL A 11 6.22 6.61 -26.94
C VAL A 11 5.79 8.08 -27.01
N ASN A 12 6.48 8.89 -27.83
CA ASN A 12 6.07 10.25 -28.15
C ASN A 12 5.12 10.28 -29.37
N HIS A 13 5.37 9.40 -30.34
CA HIS A 13 4.68 9.44 -31.62
C HIS A 13 3.80 8.21 -31.87
N TYR A 14 2.50 8.46 -32.10
CA TYR A 14 1.46 7.47 -32.39
C TYR A 14 0.95 7.70 -33.83
N PRO A 15 1.57 7.10 -34.87
CA PRO A 15 1.29 7.41 -36.26
C PRO A 15 -0.15 7.09 -36.70
N ASN A 16 -0.78 6.10 -36.05
CA ASN A 16 -2.12 5.64 -36.41
C ASN A 16 -3.24 6.32 -35.61
N THR A 17 -2.90 7.20 -34.65
CA THR A 17 -3.88 7.90 -33.83
C THR A 17 -3.58 9.40 -33.82
N PRO A 18 -4.15 10.16 -34.81
CA PRO A 18 -3.98 11.61 -34.85
C PRO A 18 -4.42 12.30 -33.56
N GLY A 19 -3.60 13.21 -33.06
CA GLY A 19 -3.86 13.95 -31.82
C GLY A 19 -3.37 13.25 -30.54
N ALA A 20 -2.79 12.04 -30.62
CA ALA A 20 -2.23 11.31 -29.48
C ALA A 20 -0.74 11.55 -29.27
N GLN A 21 -0.17 12.61 -29.82
CA GLN A 21 1.26 12.90 -29.69
C GLN A 21 1.57 13.39 -28.28
N LEU A 22 2.68 12.93 -27.72
CA LEU A 22 3.26 13.37 -26.46
C LEU A 22 4.63 14.01 -26.71
N ALA A 23 5.07 14.88 -25.81
CA ALA A 23 6.37 15.52 -25.89
C ALA A 23 7.38 14.93 -24.88
N GLY A 24 6.90 14.47 -23.73
CA GLY A 24 7.70 14.10 -22.56
C GLY A 24 8.35 12.72 -22.54
N PRO A 25 7.73 11.64 -23.06
CA PRO A 25 8.15 10.26 -22.74
C PRO A 25 9.62 9.94 -23.08
N ILE A 26 10.16 10.38 -24.22
CA ILE A 26 11.57 10.14 -24.59
C ILE A 26 12.50 10.88 -23.62
N GLY A 27 12.21 12.14 -23.28
CA GLY A 27 12.98 12.90 -22.29
C GLY A 27 12.93 12.26 -20.90
N ASP A 28 11.81 11.64 -20.53
CA ASP A 28 11.68 10.90 -19.28
C ASP A 28 12.53 9.63 -19.28
N LEU A 29 12.53 8.89 -20.39
CA LEU A 29 13.40 7.72 -20.57
C LEU A 29 14.87 8.14 -20.43
N GLU A 30 15.29 9.24 -21.05
CA GLU A 30 16.65 9.76 -20.95
C GLU A 30 17.04 10.12 -19.52
N LYS A 31 16.12 10.70 -18.72
CA LYS A 31 16.35 10.95 -17.28
C LYS A 31 16.59 9.66 -16.50
N ILE A 32 15.83 8.59 -16.80
CA ILE A 32 16.04 7.28 -16.18
C ILE A 32 17.41 6.70 -16.60
N GLU A 33 17.73 6.76 -17.86
CA GLU A 33 19.04 6.28 -18.39
C GLU A 33 20.20 7.03 -17.75
N ASP A 34 20.11 8.36 -17.67
CA ASP A 34 21.08 9.21 -16.97
C ASP A 34 21.25 8.81 -15.49
N TYR A 35 20.14 8.46 -14.81
CA TYR A 35 20.20 7.96 -13.44
C TYR A 35 20.94 6.61 -13.37
N LEU A 36 20.64 5.69 -14.28
CA LEU A 36 21.29 4.39 -14.34
C LEU A 36 22.79 4.47 -14.68
N ALA A 37 23.22 5.55 -15.31
CA ALA A 37 24.63 5.81 -15.62
C ALA A 37 25.43 6.42 -14.45
N GLN A 38 24.77 6.82 -13.33
CA GLN A 38 25.49 7.39 -12.18
C GLN A 38 26.34 6.35 -11.46
N SER A 39 27.49 6.77 -10.89
CA SER A 39 28.42 5.90 -10.20
C SER A 39 27.78 5.10 -9.08
N TYR A 40 26.95 5.74 -8.25
CA TYR A 40 26.25 5.08 -7.15
C TYR A 40 25.25 4.01 -7.59
N THR A 41 24.72 4.07 -8.82
CA THR A 41 23.92 3.00 -9.42
C THR A 41 24.83 1.92 -10.00
N GLN A 42 25.90 2.31 -10.69
CA GLN A 42 26.88 1.39 -11.25
C GLN A 42 27.57 0.55 -10.16
N ASP A 43 27.79 1.13 -8.96
CA ASP A 43 28.40 0.45 -7.83
C ASP A 43 27.52 -0.65 -7.21
N LEU A 44 26.22 -0.66 -7.50
CA LEU A 44 25.30 -1.73 -7.07
C LEU A 44 25.42 -3.00 -7.94
N PHE A 45 25.93 -2.88 -9.18
CA PHE A 45 25.89 -3.93 -10.19
C PHE A 45 27.27 -4.21 -10.78
N SER A 46 27.51 -5.45 -11.16
CA SER A 46 28.72 -5.82 -11.93
C SER A 46 28.65 -5.34 -13.38
N SER A 47 27.46 -5.16 -13.91
CA SER A 47 27.18 -4.55 -15.21
C SER A 47 25.73 -4.06 -15.30
N VAL A 48 25.52 -2.99 -16.05
CA VAL A 48 24.20 -2.44 -16.38
C VAL A 48 24.00 -2.59 -17.89
N HIS A 49 22.92 -3.30 -18.27
CA HIS A 49 22.53 -3.55 -19.64
C HIS A 49 21.21 -2.83 -19.91
N ILE A 50 21.15 -1.97 -20.95
CA ILE A 50 19.98 -1.19 -21.29
C ILE A 50 19.54 -1.53 -22.72
N GLN A 51 18.25 -1.80 -22.90
CA GLN A 51 17.58 -1.84 -24.19
C GLN A 51 16.55 -0.71 -24.24
N ARG A 52 16.61 0.10 -25.30
CA ARG A 52 15.68 1.20 -25.56
C ARG A 52 14.70 0.79 -26.64
N LEU A 53 13.41 1.10 -26.43
CA LEU A 53 12.37 1.07 -27.45
C LEU A 53 11.70 2.44 -27.47
N THR A 54 11.81 3.19 -28.56
CA THR A 54 11.32 4.58 -28.63
C THR A 54 10.53 4.85 -29.89
N SER A 55 9.53 5.72 -29.82
CA SER A 55 8.83 6.23 -31.00
C SER A 55 8.84 7.76 -30.97
N PRO A 56 9.43 8.40 -32.00
CA PRO A 56 9.96 7.78 -33.24
C PRO A 56 11.30 7.07 -33.04
N ALA A 57 11.63 6.14 -33.92
CA ALA A 57 12.94 5.51 -34.07
C ALA A 57 13.22 5.26 -35.57
N SER A 58 14.52 5.29 -35.93
CA SER A 58 14.96 5.05 -37.30
C SER A 58 14.98 3.58 -37.69
N ASN A 59 15.26 2.71 -36.69
CA ASN A 59 15.29 1.27 -36.89
C ASN A 59 13.96 0.64 -36.40
N PRO A 60 13.24 -0.14 -37.21
CA PRO A 60 12.02 -0.80 -36.81
C PRO A 60 12.14 -1.74 -35.59
N ALA A 61 13.34 -2.29 -35.36
CA ALA A 61 13.60 -3.12 -34.18
C ALA A 61 13.59 -2.34 -32.86
N ASP A 62 13.80 -1.02 -32.91
CA ASP A 62 13.82 -0.13 -31.76
C ASP A 62 12.46 0.56 -31.53
N LEU A 63 11.46 0.31 -32.38
CA LEU A 63 10.11 0.81 -32.21
C LEU A 63 9.38 0.02 -31.12
N PRO A 64 8.62 0.69 -30.23
CA PRO A 64 7.89 0.05 -29.14
C PRO A 64 6.57 -0.57 -29.63
N SER A 65 6.66 -1.52 -30.58
CA SER A 65 5.54 -2.38 -30.94
C SER A 65 5.28 -3.40 -29.81
N LYS A 66 4.05 -3.89 -29.68
CA LYS A 66 3.75 -4.96 -28.72
C LYS A 66 4.71 -6.15 -28.86
N SER A 67 5.02 -6.55 -30.10
CA SER A 67 5.97 -7.63 -30.37
C SER A 67 7.36 -7.36 -29.83
N ASN A 68 7.91 -6.15 -30.07
CA ASN A 68 9.24 -5.78 -29.61
C ASN A 68 9.29 -5.64 -28.06
N ILE A 69 8.23 -5.11 -27.44
CA ILE A 69 8.11 -5.06 -25.97
C ILE A 69 8.12 -6.47 -25.38
N VAL A 70 7.27 -7.38 -25.91
CA VAL A 70 7.21 -8.79 -25.45
C VAL A 70 8.54 -9.50 -25.69
N GLN A 71 9.21 -9.22 -26.81
CA GLN A 71 10.55 -9.75 -27.10
C GLN A 71 11.59 -9.20 -26.11
N GLY A 72 11.50 -7.94 -25.75
CA GLY A 72 12.32 -7.32 -24.70
C GLY A 72 12.16 -8.05 -23.35
N PHE A 73 10.93 -8.37 -22.95
CA PHE A 73 10.70 -9.17 -21.73
C PHE A 73 11.28 -10.59 -21.83
N THR A 74 11.05 -11.29 -22.96
CA THR A 74 11.37 -12.71 -23.07
C THR A 74 12.83 -12.98 -23.43
N GLN A 75 13.44 -12.15 -24.28
CA GLN A 75 14.79 -12.36 -24.79
C GLN A 75 15.85 -11.50 -24.10
N PHE A 76 15.53 -10.23 -23.77
CA PHE A 76 16.49 -9.33 -23.16
C PHE A 76 16.43 -9.40 -21.62
N LEU A 77 15.30 -9.08 -21.00
CA LEU A 77 15.15 -9.21 -19.54
C LEU A 77 15.23 -10.67 -19.10
N GLY A 78 14.78 -11.59 -19.95
CA GLY A 78 14.86 -13.04 -19.72
C GLY A 78 16.26 -13.60 -19.53
N GLN A 79 17.32 -12.87 -19.89
CA GLN A 79 18.73 -13.24 -19.64
C GLN A 79 19.13 -13.16 -18.16
N ALA A 80 18.36 -12.40 -17.36
CA ALA A 80 18.62 -12.27 -15.93
C ALA A 80 18.54 -13.61 -15.21
N LYS A 81 19.46 -13.82 -14.27
CA LYS A 81 19.61 -15.03 -13.45
C LYS A 81 19.20 -14.75 -12.01
N ALA A 82 19.20 -15.80 -11.19
CA ALA A 82 18.97 -15.67 -9.76
C ALA A 82 19.97 -14.68 -9.14
N GLY A 83 19.41 -13.70 -8.43
CA GLY A 83 20.14 -12.61 -7.80
C GLY A 83 20.36 -11.38 -8.69
N ASP A 84 20.09 -11.44 -10.00
CA ASP A 84 20.12 -10.25 -10.86
C ASP A 84 18.86 -9.38 -10.63
N THR A 85 18.92 -8.13 -11.09
CA THR A 85 17.80 -7.20 -11.09
C THR A 85 17.33 -6.92 -12.51
N VAL A 86 16.03 -6.88 -12.73
CA VAL A 86 15.42 -6.40 -13.96
C VAL A 86 14.56 -5.17 -13.71
N LEU A 87 14.68 -4.19 -14.59
CA LEU A 87 13.88 -2.97 -14.58
C LEU A 87 13.08 -2.89 -15.89
N PHE A 88 11.77 -2.77 -15.78
CA PHE A 88 10.92 -2.37 -16.87
C PHE A 88 10.40 -0.96 -16.62
N TYR A 89 10.66 -0.04 -17.52
CA TYR A 89 10.15 1.33 -17.49
C TYR A 89 9.31 1.60 -18.73
N TYR A 90 8.13 2.15 -18.53
CA TYR A 90 7.25 2.58 -19.61
C TYR A 90 6.79 4.03 -19.39
N SER A 91 6.92 4.86 -20.42
CA SER A 91 6.37 6.22 -20.47
C SER A 91 5.61 6.41 -21.79
N GLY A 92 4.32 6.77 -21.70
CA GLY A 92 3.44 6.90 -22.84
C GLY A 92 1.96 6.91 -22.44
N HIS A 93 1.09 6.61 -23.39
CA HIS A 93 -0.35 6.50 -23.13
C HIS A 93 -0.76 5.16 -22.52
N GLY A 94 -1.82 5.20 -21.71
CA GLY A 94 -2.59 4.03 -21.30
C GLY A 94 -4.04 4.11 -21.78
N VAL A 95 -4.73 2.97 -21.80
CA VAL A 95 -6.15 2.87 -22.15
C VAL A 95 -6.83 1.80 -21.32
N ARG A 96 -8.16 1.92 -21.19
CA ARG A 96 -9.03 0.90 -20.61
C ARG A 96 -9.73 0.10 -21.72
N GLU A 97 -9.73 -1.20 -21.58
CA GLU A 97 -10.36 -2.15 -22.48
C GLU A 97 -11.48 -2.90 -21.75
N LYS A 98 -12.67 -2.99 -22.33
CA LYS A 98 -13.76 -3.79 -21.76
C LYS A 98 -13.39 -5.25 -21.70
N THR A 99 -13.91 -5.98 -20.71
CA THR A 99 -13.74 -7.41 -20.62
C THR A 99 -15.00 -8.11 -20.13
N ASP A 100 -15.41 -9.15 -20.89
CA ASP A 100 -16.49 -10.07 -20.52
C ASP A 100 -15.92 -11.44 -20.09
N ILE A 101 -14.60 -11.51 -19.90
CA ILE A 101 -13.91 -12.76 -19.58
C ILE A 101 -14.15 -13.10 -18.11
N LYS A 102 -14.98 -14.12 -17.83
CA LYS A 102 -15.36 -14.55 -16.48
C LYS A 102 -14.19 -14.78 -15.52
N ALA A 103 -13.03 -15.23 -16.01
CA ALA A 103 -11.85 -15.42 -15.19
C ALA A 103 -11.29 -14.08 -14.64
N PHE A 104 -11.61 -12.96 -15.27
CA PHE A 104 -11.16 -11.61 -14.86
C PHE A 104 -12.20 -10.87 -14.04
N SER A 105 -13.49 -11.22 -14.13
CA SER A 105 -14.61 -10.46 -13.53
C SER A 105 -14.47 -10.21 -12.02
N ARG A 106 -13.85 -11.14 -11.27
CA ARG A 106 -13.59 -10.97 -9.85
C ARG A 106 -12.45 -9.97 -9.55
N ALA A 107 -11.58 -9.73 -10.52
CA ALA A 107 -10.47 -8.78 -10.38
C ALA A 107 -10.84 -7.42 -10.96
N GLU A 108 -11.66 -7.42 -12.01
CA GLU A 108 -12.11 -6.23 -12.75
C GLU A 108 -13.60 -6.03 -12.49
N ILE A 109 -13.92 -5.52 -11.32
CA ILE A 109 -15.30 -5.33 -10.86
C ILE A 109 -16.07 -4.35 -11.74
N ASP A 110 -15.36 -3.38 -12.31
CA ASP A 110 -15.91 -2.38 -13.24
C ASP A 110 -15.99 -2.86 -14.70
N GLY A 111 -15.54 -4.09 -14.97
CA GLY A 111 -15.57 -4.69 -16.30
C GLY A 111 -14.48 -4.18 -17.26
N PHE A 112 -13.39 -3.60 -16.74
CA PHE A 112 -12.31 -3.07 -17.56
C PHE A 112 -10.95 -3.60 -17.14
N ILE A 113 -10.05 -3.77 -18.09
CA ILE A 113 -8.64 -4.07 -17.91
C ILE A 113 -7.78 -2.90 -18.36
N ALA A 114 -6.72 -2.63 -17.62
CA ALA A 114 -5.75 -1.59 -17.94
C ALA A 114 -4.74 -2.07 -18.98
N ASN A 115 -4.35 -1.21 -19.90
CA ASN A 115 -3.37 -1.51 -20.94
C ASN A 115 -2.38 -0.35 -21.10
N ILE A 116 -1.11 -0.67 -21.36
CA ILE A 116 -0.17 0.25 -22.01
C ILE A 116 -0.30 0.14 -23.52
N THR A 117 -0.10 1.26 -24.23
CA THR A 117 -0.25 1.30 -25.69
C THR A 117 1.10 1.18 -26.40
N ALA A 118 1.17 0.34 -27.43
CA ALA A 118 2.29 0.36 -28.35
C ALA A 118 2.19 1.57 -29.30
N TYR A 119 3.31 1.94 -29.97
CA TYR A 119 3.38 3.11 -30.84
C TYR A 119 2.41 3.05 -32.01
N ASP A 120 2.09 1.84 -32.50
CA ASP A 120 1.24 1.56 -33.65
C ASP A 120 -0.24 1.42 -33.28
N PHE A 121 -0.63 1.81 -32.07
CA PHE A 121 -2.00 1.78 -31.61
C PHE A 121 -2.94 2.55 -32.56
N ASN A 122 -4.06 1.91 -32.91
CA ASN A 122 -5.11 2.47 -33.74
C ASN A 122 -6.49 2.21 -33.14
N ILE A 123 -7.13 3.28 -32.70
CA ILE A 123 -8.46 3.22 -32.06
C ILE A 123 -9.57 2.72 -32.99
N ASN A 124 -9.40 2.89 -34.30
CA ASN A 124 -10.41 2.56 -35.31
C ASN A 124 -10.31 1.12 -35.79
N GLU A 125 -9.33 0.34 -35.35
CA GLU A 125 -9.17 -1.04 -35.73
C GLU A 125 -10.02 -1.97 -34.83
N ALA A 126 -10.74 -2.88 -35.47
CA ALA A 126 -11.59 -3.84 -34.78
C ALA A 126 -10.83 -4.86 -33.91
N ASN A 127 -9.50 -4.88 -34.00
CA ASN A 127 -8.62 -5.80 -33.26
C ASN A 127 -7.44 -5.06 -32.64
N THR A 128 -7.73 -4.23 -31.64
CA THR A 128 -6.73 -3.42 -30.92
C THR A 128 -5.73 -4.25 -30.10
N GLY A 129 -5.99 -5.55 -29.88
CA GLY A 129 -5.14 -6.44 -29.09
C GLY A 129 -3.70 -6.61 -29.61
N GLN A 130 -3.42 -6.24 -30.88
CA GLN A 130 -2.06 -6.31 -31.43
C GLN A 130 -1.14 -5.17 -30.99
N SER A 131 -1.73 -4.04 -30.58
CA SER A 131 -1.00 -2.84 -30.14
C SER A 131 -1.21 -2.49 -28.65
N LEU A 132 -1.87 -3.38 -27.91
CA LEU A 132 -2.11 -3.22 -26.47
C LEU A 132 -1.45 -4.34 -25.67
N LEU A 133 -0.76 -3.97 -24.61
CA LEU A 133 -0.21 -4.89 -23.63
C LEU A 133 -0.95 -4.69 -22.30
N SER A 134 -1.80 -5.65 -21.93
CA SER A 134 -2.64 -5.56 -20.75
C SER A 134 -1.87 -5.85 -19.45
N ASP A 135 -2.39 -5.37 -18.33
CA ASP A 135 -1.93 -5.72 -17.00
C ASP A 135 -1.91 -7.25 -16.77
N LYS A 136 -2.83 -8.01 -17.39
CA LYS A 136 -2.85 -9.47 -17.34
C LYS A 136 -1.69 -10.09 -18.12
N GLU A 137 -1.34 -9.51 -19.27
CA GLU A 137 -0.17 -9.91 -20.03
C GLU A 137 1.13 -9.52 -19.35
N LEU A 138 1.19 -8.32 -18.76
CA LEU A 138 2.32 -7.89 -17.93
C LEU A 138 2.49 -8.81 -16.72
N ARG A 139 1.41 -9.17 -16.02
CA ARG A 139 1.42 -10.13 -14.92
C ARG A 139 2.05 -11.48 -15.31
N TYR A 140 1.68 -11.99 -16.50
CA TYR A 140 2.26 -13.21 -17.04
C TYR A 140 3.75 -13.08 -17.34
N LEU A 141 4.17 -11.97 -17.97
CA LEU A 141 5.57 -11.70 -18.30
C LEU A 141 6.43 -11.47 -17.05
N ILE A 142 5.95 -10.68 -16.10
CA ILE A 142 6.60 -10.41 -14.82
C ILE A 142 6.87 -11.72 -14.07
N ARG A 143 5.89 -12.62 -14.03
CA ARG A 143 6.08 -13.91 -13.36
C ARG A 143 7.22 -14.71 -13.96
N LYS A 144 7.35 -14.75 -15.29
CA LYS A 144 8.45 -15.47 -15.98
C LYS A 144 9.84 -14.87 -15.71
N LEU A 145 9.90 -13.61 -15.27
CA LEU A 145 11.13 -12.98 -14.82
C LEU A 145 11.42 -13.23 -13.34
N ALA A 146 10.36 -13.26 -12.53
CA ALA A 146 10.47 -13.40 -11.07
C ALA A 146 10.73 -14.84 -10.61
N GLU A 147 10.25 -15.84 -11.36
CA GLU A 147 10.33 -17.26 -11.02
C GLU A 147 10.91 -18.08 -12.17
N ASP A 148 11.62 -19.15 -11.83
CA ASP A 148 12.07 -20.16 -12.80
C ASP A 148 10.95 -21.18 -13.09
N GLU A 149 11.24 -22.19 -13.92
CA GLU A 149 10.29 -23.25 -14.32
C GLU A 149 9.83 -24.12 -13.13
N ASN A 150 10.58 -24.11 -12.03
CA ASN A 150 10.28 -24.84 -10.79
C ASN A 150 9.60 -23.95 -9.73
N GLY A 151 9.27 -22.68 -10.08
CA GLY A 151 8.67 -21.72 -9.16
C GLY A 151 9.65 -21.15 -8.13
N GLN A 152 10.98 -21.29 -8.35
CA GLN A 152 11.97 -20.72 -7.47
C GLN A 152 12.28 -19.27 -7.84
N PRO A 153 12.60 -18.40 -6.85
CA PRO A 153 12.95 -17.01 -7.10
C PRO A 153 14.09 -16.88 -8.12
N LYS A 154 13.89 -16.04 -9.14
CA LYS A 154 14.87 -15.80 -10.21
C LYS A 154 15.48 -14.41 -10.09
N ALA A 155 14.83 -13.38 -10.60
CA ALA A 155 15.34 -12.02 -10.58
C ALA A 155 14.55 -11.12 -9.64
N HIS A 156 15.21 -10.07 -9.11
CA HIS A 156 14.50 -8.97 -8.48
C HIS A 156 13.84 -8.12 -9.58
N VAL A 157 12.51 -8.11 -9.63
CA VAL A 157 11.76 -7.44 -10.69
C VAL A 157 11.22 -6.10 -10.20
N VAL A 158 11.55 -5.03 -10.92
CA VAL A 158 11.05 -3.67 -10.70
C VAL A 158 10.37 -3.19 -11.96
N THR A 159 9.17 -2.65 -11.82
CA THR A 159 8.41 -2.06 -12.94
C THR A 159 8.00 -0.64 -12.60
N ILE A 160 8.13 0.26 -13.57
CA ILE A 160 7.80 1.68 -13.43
C ILE A 160 6.91 2.09 -14.61
N PHE A 161 5.74 2.64 -14.31
CA PHE A 161 4.77 3.07 -15.31
C PHE A 161 4.46 4.56 -15.16
N ASP A 162 4.80 5.35 -16.18
CA ASP A 162 4.40 6.75 -16.30
C ASP A 162 3.35 6.92 -17.40
N CYS A 163 2.14 6.45 -17.09
CA CYS A 163 0.98 6.50 -17.97
C CYS A 163 -0.33 6.50 -17.16
N CYS A 164 -1.43 6.89 -17.81
CA CYS A 164 -2.78 6.76 -17.26
C CYS A 164 -3.34 5.35 -17.46
N HIS A 165 -4.26 4.96 -16.58
CA HIS A 165 -5.08 3.75 -16.73
C HIS A 165 -6.58 4.06 -16.68
N SER A 166 -6.96 5.35 -16.58
CA SER A 166 -8.34 5.79 -16.39
C SER A 166 -9.05 6.07 -17.72
N GLY A 167 -10.23 5.53 -17.90
CA GLY A 167 -11.07 5.69 -19.09
C GLY A 167 -12.45 6.29 -18.83
N ASP A 168 -12.73 6.84 -17.65
CA ASP A 168 -14.05 7.37 -17.33
C ASP A 168 -13.98 8.61 -16.41
N ASN A 169 -13.43 9.70 -16.95
CA ASN A 169 -13.54 11.00 -16.29
C ASN A 169 -14.69 11.78 -16.95
N THR A 170 -15.91 11.63 -16.42
CA THR A 170 -17.09 12.45 -16.74
C THR A 170 -16.94 13.92 -16.28
N ARG A 171 -15.79 14.32 -15.78
CA ARG A 171 -15.48 15.68 -15.35
C ARG A 171 -14.73 16.41 -16.45
N GLY A 172 -15.48 17.03 -17.35
CA GLY A 172 -14.96 18.03 -18.27
C GLY A 172 -14.38 19.18 -17.47
N GLY A 173 -13.05 19.28 -17.42
CA GLY A 173 -12.37 20.45 -16.90
C GLY A 173 -12.15 21.44 -18.04
N GLU A 174 -12.74 22.63 -17.97
CA GLU A 174 -12.37 23.78 -18.81
C GLU A 174 -11.10 24.48 -18.31
N ASP A 175 -10.54 24.06 -17.14
CA ASP A 175 -9.38 24.69 -16.50
C ASP A 175 -8.18 23.73 -16.45
N ILE A 176 -7.64 23.37 -17.63
CA ILE A 176 -6.33 22.69 -17.74
C ILE A 176 -5.24 23.78 -17.66
N GLU A 177 -4.23 23.58 -16.80
CA GLU A 177 -3.05 24.46 -16.74
C GLU A 177 -2.47 24.61 -18.16
N GLU A 178 -2.18 25.85 -18.59
CA GLU A 178 -1.79 26.13 -19.96
C GLU A 178 -0.56 25.30 -20.34
N GLY A 179 -0.74 24.35 -21.27
CA GLY A 179 0.29 23.43 -21.77
C GLY A 179 0.41 22.07 -21.10
N ALA A 180 -0.35 21.73 -20.04
CA ALA A 180 -0.34 20.38 -19.47
C ALA A 180 -1.08 19.38 -20.36
N ILE A 181 -0.51 18.19 -20.57
CA ILE A 181 -1.08 17.13 -21.42
C ILE A 181 -1.29 15.86 -20.58
N ALA A 182 -2.50 15.29 -20.65
CA ALA A 182 -2.80 14.00 -20.03
C ALA A 182 -2.25 12.84 -20.87
N ARG A 183 -1.67 11.84 -20.23
CA ARG A 183 -1.15 10.62 -20.88
C ARG A 183 -2.24 9.56 -21.10
N GLU A 184 -3.41 10.02 -21.54
CA GLU A 184 -4.55 9.21 -21.91
C GLU A 184 -4.91 9.39 -23.38
N ILE A 185 -4.91 8.31 -24.14
CA ILE A 185 -5.12 8.39 -25.59
C ILE A 185 -6.60 8.46 -25.98
N VAL A 186 -7.49 7.95 -25.13
CA VAL A 186 -8.94 7.85 -25.37
C VAL A 186 -9.71 8.03 -24.08
N ARG A 187 -10.64 8.97 -24.08
CA ARG A 187 -11.53 9.23 -22.92
C ARG A 187 -12.62 8.18 -22.72
N LYS A 188 -12.79 7.23 -23.63
CA LYS A 188 -13.75 6.13 -23.54
C LYS A 188 -13.03 4.81 -23.60
N ALA A 189 -13.50 3.84 -22.82
CA ALA A 189 -13.00 2.48 -22.91
C ALA A 189 -13.20 1.89 -24.29
N ILE A 190 -12.22 1.16 -24.77
CA ILE A 190 -12.27 0.47 -26.06
C ILE A 190 -12.96 -0.89 -25.94
N PRO A 191 -13.52 -1.44 -27.04
CA PRO A 191 -14.08 -2.80 -27.06
C PRO A 191 -13.07 -3.85 -26.62
N GLY A 192 -13.54 -4.85 -25.87
CA GLY A 192 -12.71 -5.94 -25.39
C GLY A 192 -12.30 -6.93 -26.49
N ARG A 193 -11.09 -7.46 -26.34
CA ARG A 193 -10.60 -8.59 -27.16
C ARG A 193 -11.05 -9.92 -26.57
N THR A 194 -11.11 -10.94 -27.43
CA THR A 194 -11.35 -12.32 -26.99
C THR A 194 -10.11 -12.89 -26.30
N LYS A 195 -10.28 -13.99 -25.55
CA LYS A 195 -9.19 -14.66 -24.81
C LYS A 195 -8.00 -15.05 -25.69
N GLU A 196 -8.25 -15.37 -26.96
CA GLU A 196 -7.22 -15.75 -27.96
C GLU A 196 -6.30 -14.56 -28.31
N GLY A 197 -6.73 -13.33 -28.08
CA GLY A 197 -5.97 -12.11 -28.31
C GLY A 197 -4.89 -11.82 -27.28
N PHE A 198 -4.84 -12.58 -26.17
CA PHE A 198 -3.81 -12.41 -25.13
C PHE A 198 -2.61 -13.33 -25.38
N ILE A 199 -1.39 -12.83 -25.13
CA ILE A 199 -0.14 -13.59 -25.38
C ILE A 199 -0.08 -14.89 -24.57
N PHE A 200 -0.59 -14.91 -23.35
CA PHE A 200 -0.58 -16.06 -22.47
C PHE A 200 -1.54 -17.18 -22.91
N TYR A 201 -2.50 -16.89 -23.80
CA TYR A 201 -3.40 -17.91 -24.36
C TYR A 201 -2.70 -18.84 -25.35
N LYS A 202 -1.44 -18.55 -25.71
CA LYS A 202 -0.57 -19.46 -26.47
C LYS A 202 0.16 -20.46 -25.58
N ASP A 203 0.11 -20.30 -24.25
CA ASP A 203 0.71 -21.23 -23.29
C ASP A 203 -0.28 -22.38 -23.00
N PRO A 204 0.07 -23.65 -23.34
CA PRO A 204 -0.85 -24.79 -23.15
C PRO A 204 -1.29 -24.98 -21.70
N THR A 205 -0.43 -24.65 -20.74
CA THR A 205 -0.73 -24.77 -19.32
C THR A 205 -1.80 -23.75 -18.89
N VAL A 206 -1.69 -22.52 -19.39
CA VAL A 206 -2.68 -21.46 -19.13
C VAL A 206 -4.00 -21.82 -19.81
N VAL A 207 -3.96 -22.29 -21.06
CA VAL A 207 -5.16 -22.71 -21.81
C VAL A 207 -5.90 -23.83 -21.08
N ALA A 208 -5.18 -24.84 -20.56
CA ALA A 208 -5.79 -25.94 -19.82
C ALA A 208 -6.52 -25.43 -18.56
N LYS A 209 -5.90 -24.57 -17.79
CA LYS A 209 -6.50 -23.93 -16.61
C LYS A 209 -7.71 -23.07 -16.98
N PHE A 210 -7.62 -22.31 -18.07
CA PHE A 210 -8.70 -21.47 -18.56
C PHE A 210 -9.94 -22.31 -18.90
N ASN A 211 -9.73 -23.42 -19.63
CA ASN A 211 -10.81 -24.34 -20.01
C ASN A 211 -11.40 -25.09 -18.80
N ALA A 212 -10.63 -25.24 -17.72
CA ALA A 212 -11.09 -25.78 -16.45
C ALA A 212 -11.86 -24.76 -15.58
N GLY A 213 -11.97 -23.49 -16.02
CA GLY A 213 -12.67 -22.43 -15.27
C GLY A 213 -11.89 -21.91 -14.06
N ALA A 214 -10.57 -22.04 -14.07
CA ALA A 214 -9.73 -21.57 -12.98
C ALA A 214 -9.85 -20.05 -12.77
N PRO A 215 -9.87 -19.57 -11.51
CA PRO A 215 -9.87 -18.14 -11.21
C PRO A 215 -8.53 -17.48 -11.61
N LEU A 216 -8.52 -16.15 -11.75
CA LEU A 216 -7.37 -15.38 -12.24
C LEU A 216 -6.06 -15.70 -11.50
N ASN A 217 -6.10 -15.86 -10.18
CA ASN A 217 -4.90 -16.12 -9.37
C ASN A 217 -4.29 -17.52 -9.63
N GLU A 218 -5.10 -18.49 -10.03
CA GLU A 218 -4.62 -19.81 -10.44
C GLU A 218 -4.22 -19.84 -11.93
N LEU A 219 -4.95 -19.08 -12.74
CA LEU A 219 -4.72 -18.94 -14.18
C LEU A 219 -3.39 -18.24 -14.46
N LEU A 220 -3.23 -17.07 -13.85
CA LEU A 220 -2.07 -16.18 -13.94
C LEU A 220 -1.60 -15.80 -12.51
N PRO A 221 -0.88 -16.69 -11.81
CA PRO A 221 -0.34 -16.34 -10.50
C PRO A 221 0.55 -15.10 -10.56
N LEU A 222 0.57 -14.31 -9.46
CA LEU A 222 1.43 -13.13 -9.37
C LEU A 222 2.91 -13.54 -9.26
N GLY A 223 3.76 -12.92 -10.06
CA GLY A 223 5.20 -12.97 -9.87
C GLY A 223 5.65 -11.94 -8.81
N ALA A 224 6.71 -12.28 -8.08
CA ALA A 224 7.31 -11.39 -7.09
C ALA A 224 7.90 -10.15 -7.78
N HIS A 225 7.41 -8.94 -7.44
CA HIS A 225 7.92 -7.69 -8.03
C HIS A 225 7.57 -6.45 -7.21
N VAL A 226 8.31 -5.38 -7.45
CA VAL A 226 7.99 -4.02 -7.00
C VAL A 226 7.50 -3.22 -8.20
N MET A 227 6.37 -2.54 -8.05
CA MET A 227 5.81 -1.66 -9.07
C MET A 227 5.63 -0.24 -8.54
N LEU A 228 6.11 0.72 -9.30
CA LEU A 228 5.84 2.14 -9.14
C LEU A 228 4.96 2.60 -10.31
N ALA A 229 3.84 3.24 -10.04
CA ALA A 229 2.95 3.79 -11.05
C ALA A 229 2.74 5.28 -10.83
N ALA A 230 2.67 6.03 -11.93
CA ALA A 230 2.57 7.49 -11.91
C ALA A 230 1.27 8.00 -11.27
N CYS A 231 0.20 7.25 -11.43
CA CYS A 231 -1.12 7.62 -10.94
C CYS A 231 -1.91 6.36 -10.57
N ARG A 232 -3.04 6.60 -10.02
CA ARG A 232 -4.03 5.57 -9.68
C ARG A 232 -4.86 5.21 -10.91
N GLU A 233 -5.58 4.08 -10.81
CA GLU A 233 -6.41 3.55 -11.89
C GLU A 233 -7.46 4.52 -12.45
N VAL A 234 -7.96 5.43 -11.64
CA VAL A 234 -8.99 6.42 -12.00
C VAL A 234 -8.44 7.87 -12.09
N GLU A 235 -7.11 8.04 -12.08
CA GLU A 235 -6.42 9.34 -12.22
C GLU A 235 -5.67 9.45 -13.53
N LEU A 236 -5.34 10.68 -13.87
CA LEU A 236 -4.53 10.98 -15.04
C LEU A 236 -3.07 11.18 -14.64
N ALA A 237 -2.15 10.66 -15.44
CA ALA A 237 -0.74 11.05 -15.42
C ALA A 237 -0.57 12.23 -16.36
N TRP A 238 0.19 13.22 -15.90
CA TRP A 238 0.36 14.50 -16.61
C TRP A 238 1.80 14.70 -17.05
N GLU A 239 1.98 15.29 -18.23
CA GLU A 239 3.23 15.87 -18.65
C GLU A 239 3.11 17.39 -18.79
N TYR A 240 4.20 18.07 -18.50
CA TYR A 240 4.31 19.53 -18.58
C TYR A 240 5.37 19.93 -19.58
N PRO A 241 5.19 21.07 -20.28
CA PRO A 241 6.23 21.64 -21.12
C PRO A 241 7.55 21.79 -20.36
N ASP A 242 8.66 21.49 -21.01
CA ASP A 242 10.03 21.58 -20.45
C ASP A 242 10.35 20.66 -19.25
N VAL A 243 9.35 19.97 -18.68
CA VAL A 243 9.52 19.06 -17.56
C VAL A 243 9.37 17.60 -17.99
N GLY A 244 8.49 17.30 -18.94
CA GLY A 244 8.05 15.94 -19.27
C GLY A 244 7.06 15.42 -18.24
N GLY A 245 7.06 14.12 -17.97
CA GLY A 245 6.18 13.49 -16.99
C GLY A 245 6.47 13.94 -15.56
N ALA A 246 5.45 14.48 -14.90
CA ALA A 246 5.57 14.99 -13.53
C ALA A 246 6.05 13.90 -12.55
N PHE A 247 5.59 12.67 -12.74
CA PHE A 247 6.01 11.53 -11.92
C PHE A 247 7.47 11.16 -12.15
N THR A 248 7.90 11.00 -13.41
CA THR A 248 9.29 10.65 -13.73
C THR A 248 10.25 11.75 -13.28
N ASP A 249 9.90 13.03 -13.44
CA ASP A 249 10.71 14.11 -12.90
C ASP A 249 10.84 14.03 -11.39
N ALA A 250 9.76 13.82 -10.67
CA ALA A 250 9.78 13.67 -9.22
C ALA A 250 10.62 12.46 -8.78
N LEU A 251 10.42 11.31 -9.43
CA LEU A 251 11.15 10.06 -9.17
C LEU A 251 12.66 10.27 -9.33
N VAL A 252 13.11 10.73 -10.49
CA VAL A 252 14.55 10.87 -10.81
C VAL A 252 15.22 11.92 -9.93
N ASN A 253 14.55 13.03 -9.65
CA ASN A 253 15.09 14.06 -8.76
C ASN A 253 15.26 13.53 -7.31
N VAL A 254 14.30 12.75 -6.80
CA VAL A 254 14.44 12.13 -5.47
C VAL A 254 15.58 11.11 -5.48
N LEU A 255 15.65 10.23 -6.48
CA LEU A 255 16.70 9.23 -6.60
C LEU A 255 18.10 9.86 -6.70
N LYS A 256 18.28 10.90 -7.53
CA LYS A 256 19.57 11.62 -7.67
C LYS A 256 19.96 12.31 -6.35
N LYS A 257 19.01 12.96 -5.68
CA LYS A 257 19.24 13.63 -4.38
C LYS A 257 19.71 12.66 -3.30
N HIS A 258 19.21 11.43 -3.30
CA HIS A 258 19.57 10.39 -2.32
C HIS A 258 20.68 9.45 -2.79
N GLU A 259 21.23 9.68 -4.01
CA GLU A 259 22.29 8.85 -4.61
C GLU A 259 21.90 7.36 -4.64
N GLY A 260 20.62 7.07 -4.90
CA GLY A 260 20.06 5.72 -4.89
C GLY A 260 19.99 5.04 -3.52
N GLN A 261 20.49 5.68 -2.46
CA GLN A 261 20.45 5.12 -1.10
C GLN A 261 19.12 5.48 -0.42
N ILE A 262 18.04 4.93 -0.93
CA ILE A 262 16.68 5.18 -0.47
C ILE A 262 15.85 3.91 -0.60
N SER A 263 15.02 3.61 0.41
CA SER A 263 14.10 2.48 0.33
C SER A 263 12.91 2.78 -0.59
N TYR A 264 12.24 1.74 -1.11
CA TYR A 264 11.04 1.92 -1.93
C TYR A 264 9.96 2.73 -1.21
N GLN A 265 9.75 2.46 0.08
CA GLN A 265 8.76 3.16 0.91
C GLN A 265 9.08 4.65 1.05
N GLU A 266 10.34 4.96 1.36
CA GLU A 266 10.78 6.35 1.49
C GLU A 266 10.76 7.07 0.14
N LEU A 267 11.22 6.42 -0.93
CA LEU A 267 11.17 6.93 -2.29
C LEU A 267 9.74 7.34 -2.67
N HIS A 268 8.78 6.45 -2.45
CA HIS A 268 7.37 6.72 -2.70
C HIS A 268 6.86 7.92 -1.89
N SER A 269 7.15 7.99 -0.59
CA SER A 269 6.75 9.13 0.25
C SER A 269 7.33 10.45 -0.24
N ARG A 270 8.59 10.47 -0.67
CA ARG A 270 9.25 11.69 -1.17
C ARG A 270 8.76 12.09 -2.56
N ILE A 271 8.48 11.14 -3.44
CA ILE A 271 7.83 11.41 -4.74
C ILE A 271 6.47 12.07 -4.49
N LEU A 272 5.64 11.51 -3.62
CA LEU A 272 4.35 12.07 -3.26
C LEU A 272 4.45 13.53 -2.77
N ASN A 273 5.43 13.84 -1.95
CA ASN A 273 5.64 15.20 -1.44
C ASN A 273 6.11 16.15 -2.55
N ARG A 274 7.00 15.68 -3.45
CA ARG A 274 7.45 16.48 -4.58
C ARG A 274 6.33 16.75 -5.60
N MET A 275 5.51 15.74 -5.89
CA MET A 275 4.35 15.87 -6.80
C MET A 275 3.33 16.90 -6.32
N ARG A 276 3.16 17.05 -5.01
CA ARG A 276 2.32 18.11 -4.43
C ARG A 276 2.76 19.51 -4.87
N PHE A 277 4.03 19.71 -5.15
CA PHE A 277 4.57 20.99 -5.62
C PHE A 277 4.08 21.33 -7.04
N PHE A 278 4.04 20.36 -7.94
CA PHE A 278 3.56 20.57 -9.31
C PHE A 278 2.09 21.01 -9.35
N PHE A 279 1.25 20.38 -8.52
CA PHE A 279 -0.21 20.60 -8.55
C PHE A 279 -0.72 21.71 -7.62
N ASN A 280 0.14 22.45 -6.94
CA ASN A 280 -0.25 23.45 -5.97
C ASN A 280 0.14 24.88 -6.32
N LYS A 281 0.58 25.12 -7.55
CA LYS A 281 0.96 26.49 -8.00
C LYS A 281 -0.24 27.42 -8.10
N ASP A 282 -1.43 26.90 -8.45
CA ASP A 282 -2.64 27.71 -8.59
C ASP A 282 -3.80 27.19 -7.74
N LYS A 283 -4.48 28.13 -7.06
CA LYS A 283 -5.57 27.84 -6.13
C LYS A 283 -6.86 27.34 -6.80
N GLU A 284 -6.97 27.40 -8.12
CA GLU A 284 -8.20 27.14 -8.88
C GLU A 284 -8.25 25.75 -9.52
N VAL A 285 -7.13 25.06 -9.68
CA VAL A 285 -7.07 23.76 -10.35
C VAL A 285 -7.32 22.62 -9.36
N ARG A 286 -8.58 22.41 -8.98
CA ARG A 286 -9.01 21.37 -8.03
C ARG A 286 -9.01 19.94 -8.60
N ASP A 287 -8.98 19.75 -9.91
CA ASP A 287 -9.24 18.48 -10.58
C ASP A 287 -8.05 17.80 -11.24
N GLN A 288 -6.88 18.42 -11.27
CA GLN A 288 -5.64 17.82 -11.82
C GLN A 288 -4.86 17.11 -10.72
N ARG A 289 -5.23 15.85 -10.43
CA ARG A 289 -4.62 15.09 -9.35
C ARG A 289 -3.91 13.88 -9.93
N GLN A 290 -2.68 13.72 -9.51
CA GLN A 290 -1.85 12.57 -9.84
C GLN A 290 -1.18 12.08 -8.56
N VAL A 291 -1.49 10.85 -8.15
CA VAL A 291 -0.97 10.27 -6.92
C VAL A 291 -0.21 8.99 -7.26
N PRO A 292 1.11 9.03 -7.27
CA PRO A 292 1.95 7.86 -7.47
C PRO A 292 1.60 6.71 -6.53
N GLN A 293 1.81 5.50 -6.99
CA GLN A 293 1.53 4.27 -6.27
C GLN A 293 2.80 3.43 -6.14
N LEU A 294 2.92 2.75 -5.01
CA LEU A 294 3.93 1.71 -4.77
C LEU A 294 3.21 0.40 -4.47
N PHE A 295 3.53 -0.65 -5.20
CA PHE A 295 3.05 -2.00 -4.95
C PHE A 295 4.23 -2.93 -4.77
N VAL A 296 4.23 -3.68 -3.67
CA VAL A 296 5.14 -4.80 -3.43
C VAL A 296 4.32 -6.07 -3.48
N GLN A 297 4.52 -6.90 -4.48
CA GLN A 297 3.70 -8.07 -4.78
C GLN A 297 4.53 -9.35 -4.73
N GLY A 298 4.04 -10.38 -4.02
CA GLY A 298 4.67 -11.70 -3.98
C GLY A 298 6.06 -11.75 -3.33
N ILE A 299 6.52 -10.63 -2.76
CA ILE A 299 7.74 -10.49 -1.96
C ILE A 299 7.31 -10.26 -0.51
N SER A 300 8.19 -10.53 0.44
CA SER A 300 7.90 -10.25 1.84
C SER A 300 7.60 -8.76 2.08
N PRO A 301 6.80 -8.40 3.11
CA PRO A 301 6.47 -7.01 3.44
C PRO A 301 7.71 -6.12 3.64
N GLU A 302 8.83 -6.70 4.11
CA GLU A 302 10.09 -6.00 4.32
C GLU A 302 10.66 -5.40 3.03
N ALA A 303 10.26 -5.91 1.86
CA ALA A 303 10.71 -5.37 0.58
C ALA A 303 10.32 -3.90 0.35
N HIS A 304 9.35 -3.35 1.08
CA HIS A 304 9.11 -1.91 1.12
C HIS A 304 10.33 -1.12 1.62
N TYR A 305 11.11 -1.73 2.51
CA TYR A 305 12.29 -1.14 3.13
C TYR A 305 13.60 -1.53 2.43
N HIS A 306 13.52 -2.31 1.33
CA HIS A 306 14.70 -2.59 0.52
C HIS A 306 15.13 -1.33 -0.24
N GLN A 307 16.43 -1.20 -0.45
CA GLN A 307 17.01 -0.14 -1.28
C GLN A 307 16.50 -0.25 -2.72
N PHE A 308 16.24 0.87 -3.36
CA PHE A 308 15.80 0.94 -4.75
C PHE A 308 16.76 0.16 -5.68
N LEU A 309 16.20 -0.67 -6.54
CA LEU A 309 16.88 -1.63 -7.43
C LEU A 309 17.69 -2.72 -6.71
N SER A 310 17.54 -2.88 -5.41
CA SER A 310 18.25 -3.90 -4.63
C SER A 310 17.30 -4.73 -3.78
N ASN A 311 17.66 -5.97 -3.51
CA ASN A 311 17.00 -6.82 -2.51
C ASN A 311 17.62 -6.67 -1.10
N ALA A 312 18.57 -5.76 -0.93
CA ALA A 312 19.19 -5.53 0.36
C ALA A 312 18.32 -4.64 1.23
N PRO A 313 18.04 -5.02 2.49
CA PRO A 313 17.36 -4.16 3.44
C PRO A 313 18.16 -2.88 3.63
N GLN A 314 17.47 -1.74 3.62
CA GLN A 314 18.05 -0.47 4.02
C GLN A 314 17.65 -0.18 5.47
N GLU A 315 18.53 -0.48 6.41
CA GLU A 315 18.25 -0.29 7.83
C GLU A 315 18.23 1.20 8.21
N ARG A 316 17.02 1.70 8.45
CA ARG A 316 16.79 2.98 9.17
C ARG A 316 15.56 2.86 10.05
N LYS A 317 15.55 1.88 10.98
CA LYS A 317 14.45 1.72 11.95
C LYS A 317 14.39 2.95 12.87
N GLY A 318 13.19 3.54 13.02
CA GLY A 318 12.90 4.62 13.98
C GLY A 318 13.30 6.03 13.53
N ALA A 319 13.71 6.24 12.29
CA ALA A 319 13.96 7.57 11.73
C ALA A 319 12.87 7.97 10.75
N PHE A 320 12.34 9.17 10.91
CA PHE A 320 11.33 9.73 10.04
C PHE A 320 11.93 10.81 9.13
N PRO A 321 11.52 10.90 7.85
CA PRO A 321 12.00 11.94 6.95
C PRO A 321 11.57 13.32 7.42
N VAL A 322 12.43 14.32 7.22
CA VAL A 322 12.14 15.72 7.50
C VAL A 322 12.28 16.53 6.21
N GLU A 323 11.27 17.27 5.86
CA GLU A 323 11.21 18.03 4.62
C GLU A 323 10.72 19.46 4.87
N TYR A 324 11.20 20.39 4.05
CA TYR A 324 10.71 21.75 4.07
C TYR A 324 9.56 21.91 3.07
N ALA A 325 8.37 22.18 3.57
CA ALA A 325 7.19 22.46 2.78
C ALA A 325 7.21 23.91 2.32
N LEU A 326 7.72 24.17 1.12
CA LEU A 326 7.92 25.50 0.54
C LEU A 326 6.62 26.33 0.52
N ARG A 327 5.49 25.70 0.27
CA ARG A 327 4.20 26.39 0.21
C ARG A 327 3.74 26.94 1.54
N ASP A 328 3.93 26.16 2.59
CA ASP A 328 3.43 26.47 3.92
C ASP A 328 4.51 27.14 4.76
N ASN A 329 5.71 27.28 4.19
CA ASN A 329 6.91 27.86 4.83
C ASN A 329 7.22 27.21 6.17
N GLU A 330 7.11 25.88 6.24
CA GLU A 330 7.28 25.11 7.47
C GLU A 330 8.09 23.83 7.25
N TRP A 331 8.77 23.37 8.30
CA TRP A 331 9.41 22.06 8.32
C TRP A 331 8.40 21.01 8.74
N ARG A 332 8.38 19.88 8.00
CA ARG A 332 7.51 18.73 8.25
C ARG A 332 8.30 17.50 8.57
N LEU A 333 7.89 16.84 9.63
CA LEU A 333 8.27 15.48 9.99
C LEU A 333 7.29 14.53 9.32
N GLY A 334 7.76 13.51 8.62
CA GLY A 334 6.93 12.47 8.00
C GLY A 334 6.34 11.49 9.02
N ALA A 335 5.97 11.99 10.19
CA ALA A 335 5.31 11.24 11.23
C ALA A 335 4.26 12.11 11.95
N GLY A 336 3.08 11.55 12.17
CA GLY A 336 1.96 12.18 12.86
C GLY A 336 1.37 11.30 13.96
N ALA A 337 0.13 11.57 14.33
CA ALA A 337 -0.54 10.84 15.42
C ALA A 337 -0.62 9.34 15.15
N LEU A 338 -0.87 8.94 13.90
CA LEU A 338 -0.93 7.51 13.52
C LEU A 338 0.41 6.79 13.64
N HIS A 339 1.53 7.53 13.69
CA HIS A 339 2.87 7.01 13.96
C HIS A 339 3.24 6.95 15.46
N GLY A 340 2.31 7.28 16.35
CA GLY A 340 2.56 7.30 17.79
C GLY A 340 2.99 8.65 18.34
N ILE A 341 2.90 9.72 17.57
CA ILE A 341 3.12 11.07 18.11
C ILE A 341 1.84 11.54 18.79
N ASN A 342 1.95 11.88 20.08
CA ASN A 342 0.79 12.30 20.88
C ASN A 342 0.28 13.68 20.45
N PRO A 343 -0.94 13.77 19.91
CA PRO A 343 -1.51 15.06 19.50
C PRO A 343 -1.91 15.96 20.68
N ASN A 344 -2.06 15.40 21.88
CA ASN A 344 -2.48 16.13 23.09
C ASN A 344 -1.31 16.72 23.91
N GLN A 345 -0.06 16.46 23.54
CA GLN A 345 1.11 16.95 24.26
C GLN A 345 1.55 18.36 23.82
N GLN A 346 0.65 19.33 23.86
CA GLN A 346 1.00 20.72 23.52
C GLN A 346 1.96 21.37 24.56
N GLU A 347 2.04 20.85 25.80
CA GLU A 347 2.87 21.43 26.86
C GLU A 347 4.20 20.71 27.11
N ARG A 348 4.37 19.47 26.66
CA ARG A 348 5.65 18.74 26.70
C ARG A 348 6.03 18.36 25.29
N GLY A 349 6.68 19.30 24.58
CA GLY A 349 7.10 19.07 23.21
C GLY A 349 7.88 17.77 23.09
N ASN A 350 7.43 16.86 22.17
CA ASN A 350 8.22 15.69 21.79
C ASN A 350 9.61 16.16 21.38
N SER A 351 10.64 15.65 22.03
CA SER A 351 12.02 15.93 21.65
C SER A 351 12.30 15.24 20.31
N VAL A 352 12.78 16.02 19.38
CA VAL A 352 13.12 15.54 18.04
C VAL A 352 14.56 15.92 17.76
N VAL A 353 15.36 14.95 17.36
CA VAL A 353 16.74 15.17 16.93
C VAL A 353 16.81 14.96 15.43
N VAL A 354 17.07 16.05 14.71
CA VAL A 354 17.22 16.04 13.25
C VAL A 354 18.67 15.87 12.89
N TYR A 355 18.97 15.04 11.90
CA TYR A 355 20.33 14.75 11.44
C TYR A 355 20.37 14.50 9.93
N ASP A 356 21.56 14.65 9.34
CA ASP A 356 21.85 14.21 7.97
C ASP A 356 22.56 12.84 8.04
N PRO A 357 22.05 11.79 7.38
CA PRO A 357 22.69 10.47 7.36
C PRO A 357 24.12 10.44 6.84
N LYS A 358 24.50 11.41 5.99
CA LYS A 358 25.89 11.54 5.48
C LYS A 358 26.84 12.08 6.55
N THR A 359 26.30 12.80 7.53
CA THR A 359 27.04 13.37 8.66
C THR A 359 26.31 13.12 9.97
N PRO A 360 26.16 11.84 10.39
CA PRO A 360 25.28 11.46 11.51
C PRO A 360 25.72 12.03 12.88
N THR A 361 26.94 12.54 12.98
CA THR A 361 27.42 13.26 14.17
C THR A 361 26.90 14.69 14.27
N LEU A 362 26.30 15.22 13.21
CA LEU A 362 25.72 16.56 13.17
C LEU A 362 24.22 16.47 13.50
N GLU A 363 23.90 16.58 14.77
CA GLU A 363 22.53 16.49 15.30
C GLU A 363 22.00 17.87 15.69
N PHE A 364 20.73 18.13 15.34
CA PHE A 364 20.03 19.38 15.61
C PHE A 364 18.77 19.13 16.43
N PRO A 365 18.61 19.71 17.61
CA PRO A 365 17.38 19.61 18.35
C PRO A 365 16.26 20.40 17.66
N ALA A 366 15.10 19.79 17.53
CA ALA A 366 13.88 20.40 17.01
C ALA A 366 12.69 20.09 17.94
N LYS A 367 11.59 20.82 17.77
CA LYS A 367 10.37 20.59 18.54
C LYS A 367 9.18 20.40 17.60
N ILE A 368 8.30 19.49 17.93
CA ILE A 368 7.01 19.37 17.26
C ILE A 368 6.11 20.52 17.70
N ILE A 369 5.58 21.27 16.74
CA ILE A 369 4.67 22.41 16.97
C ILE A 369 3.23 21.94 16.89
N LYS A 370 2.91 21.14 15.85
CA LYS A 370 1.56 20.64 15.59
C LYS A 370 1.61 19.23 15.03
N VAL A 371 0.67 18.40 15.44
CA VAL A 371 0.53 17.01 15.02
C VAL A 371 -0.71 16.87 14.15
N TYR A 372 -0.54 16.25 12.99
CA TYR A 372 -1.60 15.85 12.06
C TYR A 372 -1.71 14.32 12.06
N PRO A 373 -2.71 13.72 11.38
CA PRO A 373 -2.81 12.27 11.33
C PRO A 373 -1.54 11.60 10.77
N ASP A 374 -1.01 12.11 9.66
CA ASP A 374 0.07 11.52 8.87
C ASP A 374 1.43 12.23 9.00
N HIS A 375 1.48 13.44 9.52
CA HIS A 375 2.71 14.22 9.66
C HIS A 375 2.66 15.16 10.87
N SER A 376 3.78 15.82 11.17
CA SER A 376 3.86 16.87 12.19
C SER A 376 4.69 18.05 11.69
N THR A 377 4.39 19.25 12.17
CA THR A 377 5.22 20.43 11.88
C THR A 377 6.30 20.61 12.95
N LEU A 378 7.48 21.06 12.52
CA LEU A 378 8.64 21.25 13.39
C LEU A 378 9.02 22.72 13.55
N SER A 379 9.41 23.12 14.77
CA SER A 379 10.23 24.30 14.94
C SER A 379 11.69 23.91 14.80
N TRP A 380 12.40 24.62 13.92
CA TRP A 380 13.81 24.39 13.66
C TRP A 380 14.65 25.58 14.14
N PRO A 381 15.82 25.36 14.77
CA PRO A 381 16.68 26.45 15.18
C PRO A 381 17.20 27.27 14.00
N GLN A 382 17.44 28.57 14.20
CA GLN A 382 17.87 29.54 13.17
C GLN A 382 19.21 29.23 12.49
N ALA A 383 19.97 28.25 12.94
CA ALA A 383 21.32 27.93 12.44
C ALA A 383 21.37 26.79 11.41
N VAL A 384 20.23 26.32 10.89
CA VAL A 384 20.23 25.19 9.95
C VAL A 384 20.64 25.64 8.55
N PRO A 385 21.59 24.92 7.91
CA PRO A 385 21.95 25.18 6.53
C PRO A 385 20.76 24.98 5.59
N ALA A 386 20.77 25.70 4.48
CA ALA A 386 19.71 25.81 3.50
C ALA A 386 18.95 24.48 3.17
N SER A 387 17.73 24.63 2.69
CA SER A 387 16.68 23.68 2.34
C SER A 387 17.05 22.40 1.52
N ASN A 388 18.32 22.14 1.24
CA ASN A 388 18.78 21.12 0.30
C ASN A 388 19.36 19.85 0.95
N GLY A 389 19.31 19.68 2.28
CA GLY A 389 19.79 18.51 2.98
C GLY A 389 18.82 17.30 2.92
N ASN A 390 19.35 16.10 3.01
CA ASN A 390 18.57 14.88 3.25
C ASN A 390 18.36 14.71 4.75
N TRP A 391 17.36 15.36 5.31
CA TRP A 391 17.14 15.39 6.75
C TRP A 391 16.27 14.24 7.23
N TYR A 392 16.65 13.68 8.36
CA TYR A 392 15.90 12.67 9.13
C TYR A 392 15.76 13.11 10.57
N ALA A 393 14.76 12.58 11.24
CA ALA A 393 14.57 12.83 12.66
C ALA A 393 14.37 11.54 13.44
N LYS A 394 15.05 11.45 14.58
CA LYS A 394 14.70 10.53 15.65
C LYS A 394 13.72 11.25 16.57
N VAL A 395 12.62 10.59 16.90
CA VAL A 395 11.60 11.12 17.81
C VAL A 395 11.69 10.36 19.12
N GLU A 396 11.91 11.08 20.21
CA GLU A 396 11.89 10.50 21.55
C GLU A 396 10.47 10.55 22.12
N GLY A 397 10.05 9.47 22.78
CA GLY A 397 8.78 9.42 23.49
C GLY A 397 7.56 9.18 22.59
N LEU A 398 7.66 8.32 21.59
CA LEU A 398 6.48 7.82 20.89
C LEU A 398 5.49 7.21 21.90
N CYS A 399 4.22 7.57 21.80
CA CYS A 399 3.16 7.18 22.74
C CYS A 399 2.50 5.85 22.38
N ILE A 400 3.22 4.91 21.78
CA ILE A 400 2.73 3.56 21.58
C ILE A 400 3.04 2.76 22.84
N PRO A 401 2.01 2.32 23.60
CA PRO A 401 2.24 1.52 24.78
C PRO A 401 2.92 0.19 24.40
N PRO A 402 3.94 -0.25 25.15
CA PRO A 402 4.54 -1.54 24.91
C PRO A 402 3.53 -2.66 25.17
N VAL A 403 3.54 -3.67 24.34
CA VAL A 403 2.84 -4.94 24.60
C VAL A 403 3.60 -5.72 25.66
N ASN A 404 2.89 -6.18 26.69
CA ASN A 404 3.47 -7.01 27.74
C ASN A 404 3.48 -8.48 27.30
N ILE A 405 4.64 -9.11 27.30
CA ILE A 405 4.82 -10.48 26.86
C ILE A 405 5.31 -11.33 28.01
N TYR A 406 4.63 -12.45 28.27
CA TYR A 406 5.09 -13.48 29.16
C TYR A 406 5.74 -14.61 28.36
N LEU A 407 6.95 -15.03 28.74
CA LEU A 407 7.67 -16.13 28.09
C LEU A 407 7.45 -17.40 28.89
N SER A 408 6.95 -18.46 28.25
CA SER A 408 6.67 -19.74 28.89
C SER A 408 7.16 -20.94 28.06
N GLY A 409 7.08 -22.13 28.65
CA GLY A 409 7.36 -23.39 27.97
C GLY A 409 8.82 -23.88 28.09
N ASP A 410 9.36 -24.46 27.02
CA ASP A 410 10.69 -25.07 27.00
C ASP A 410 11.80 -24.07 27.31
N ALA A 411 12.66 -24.40 28.27
CA ALA A 411 13.73 -23.49 28.74
C ALA A 411 14.64 -22.99 27.59
N GLN A 412 14.98 -23.84 26.63
CA GLN A 412 15.80 -23.47 25.47
C GLN A 412 15.11 -22.43 24.58
N GLY A 413 13.81 -22.60 24.30
CA GLY A 413 13.04 -21.67 23.49
C GLY A 413 12.81 -20.34 24.20
N VAL A 414 12.56 -20.36 25.52
CA VAL A 414 12.44 -19.16 26.37
C VAL A 414 13.75 -18.38 26.41
N GLU A 415 14.88 -19.05 26.62
CA GLU A 415 16.19 -18.39 26.64
C GLU A 415 16.54 -17.77 25.27
N PHE A 416 16.22 -18.47 24.19
CA PHE A 416 16.45 -17.98 22.84
C PHE A 416 15.57 -16.77 22.49
N ALA A 417 14.30 -16.77 22.91
CA ALA A 417 13.42 -15.60 22.79
C ALA A 417 13.94 -14.40 23.59
N ARG A 418 14.37 -14.64 24.84
CA ARG A 418 14.91 -13.59 25.71
C ARG A 418 16.21 -12.98 25.16
N LEU A 419 17.07 -13.80 24.54
CA LEU A 419 18.25 -13.32 23.84
C LEU A 419 17.90 -12.41 22.67
N GLY A 420 16.89 -12.79 21.86
CA GLY A 420 16.35 -11.96 20.77
C GLY A 420 15.79 -10.63 21.27
N LEU A 421 14.99 -10.67 22.34
CA LEU A 421 14.42 -9.48 22.99
C LEU A 421 15.52 -8.52 23.46
N SER A 422 16.57 -9.04 24.10
CA SER A 422 17.68 -8.22 24.59
C SER A 422 18.48 -7.55 23.47
N ARG A 423 18.65 -8.22 22.33
CA ARG A 423 19.32 -7.66 21.14
C ARG A 423 18.50 -6.53 20.54
N LEU A 424 17.21 -6.74 20.34
CA LEU A 424 16.31 -5.73 19.75
C LEU A 424 16.19 -4.48 20.64
N THR A 425 16.11 -4.63 21.95
CA THR A 425 16.05 -3.47 22.87
C THR A 425 17.34 -2.67 22.94
N GLN A 426 18.48 -3.28 22.60
CA GLN A 426 19.77 -2.56 22.46
C GLN A 426 19.89 -1.84 21.12
N GLU A 427 19.33 -2.42 20.06
CA GLU A 427 19.43 -1.90 18.68
C GLU A 427 18.35 -0.87 18.34
N THR A 428 17.17 -0.95 18.99
CA THR A 428 16.05 -0.05 18.76
C THR A 428 15.72 0.73 20.04
N ALA A 429 15.75 2.05 19.96
CA ALA A 429 15.37 2.94 21.07
C ALA A 429 13.86 2.87 21.43
N SER A 430 13.07 2.04 20.76
CA SER A 430 11.64 1.89 20.98
C SER A 430 11.30 0.55 21.63
N ALA A 431 10.85 0.59 22.88
CA ALA A 431 10.32 -0.58 23.58
C ALA A 431 8.86 -0.82 23.18
N TRP A 432 8.61 -1.40 22.00
CA TRP A 432 7.29 -1.80 21.54
C TRP A 432 6.69 -2.95 22.37
N PHE A 433 7.51 -3.66 23.07
CA PHE A 433 7.14 -4.82 23.88
C PHE A 433 8.05 -4.92 25.11
N ARG A 434 7.54 -5.57 26.13
CA ARG A 434 8.20 -5.72 27.43
C ARG A 434 7.92 -7.11 27.99
N GLU A 435 8.97 -7.82 28.42
CA GLU A 435 8.81 -9.07 29.19
C GLU A 435 8.23 -8.75 30.56
N VAL A 436 7.22 -9.53 30.98
CA VAL A 436 6.64 -9.49 32.31
C VAL A 436 6.91 -10.82 33.04
N ALA A 437 7.02 -10.75 34.36
CA ALA A 437 7.37 -11.90 35.20
C ALA A 437 6.16 -12.79 35.54
N ASP A 438 4.95 -12.32 35.34
CA ASP A 438 3.71 -13.01 35.69
C ASP A 438 2.76 -12.99 34.49
N GLU A 439 2.21 -14.14 34.13
CA GLU A 439 1.29 -14.31 33.01
C GLU A 439 0.04 -13.44 33.14
N SER A 440 -0.43 -13.19 34.36
CA SER A 440 -1.59 -12.32 34.62
C SER A 440 -1.37 -10.84 34.25
N LEU A 441 -0.12 -10.43 34.06
CA LEU A 441 0.26 -9.08 33.66
C LEU A 441 0.52 -8.96 32.14
N ALA A 442 0.47 -10.09 31.43
CA ALA A 442 0.76 -10.15 30.03
C ALA A 442 -0.46 -9.77 29.17
N ASP A 443 -0.19 -9.11 28.05
CA ASP A 443 -1.16 -8.97 26.95
C ASP A 443 -1.17 -10.25 26.10
N TYR A 444 0.02 -10.86 25.95
CA TYR A 444 0.23 -12.10 25.19
C TYR A 444 1.27 -12.99 25.85
N VAL A 445 1.15 -14.27 25.57
CA VAL A 445 2.12 -15.29 25.96
C VAL A 445 2.85 -15.77 24.71
N LEU A 446 4.16 -15.84 24.80
CA LEU A 446 4.99 -16.55 23.82
C LEU A 446 5.39 -17.89 24.44
N ASP A 447 4.70 -18.95 24.05
CA ASP A 447 4.87 -20.27 24.61
C ASP A 447 5.76 -21.13 23.71
N ALA A 448 6.90 -21.58 24.25
CA ALA A 448 7.89 -22.42 23.56
C ALA A 448 7.58 -23.90 23.81
N ARG A 449 7.14 -24.63 22.79
CA ARG A 449 6.85 -26.07 22.86
C ARG A 449 7.11 -26.76 21.54
N ASP A 450 7.62 -27.99 21.59
CA ASP A 450 7.88 -28.81 20.40
C ASP A 450 8.72 -28.10 19.32
N GLY A 451 9.70 -27.28 19.73
CA GLY A 451 10.55 -26.53 18.83
C GLY A 451 9.89 -25.37 18.10
N HIS A 452 8.71 -24.94 18.53
CA HIS A 452 7.95 -23.81 17.99
C HIS A 452 7.58 -22.82 19.09
N TRP A 453 7.50 -21.55 18.70
CA TRP A 453 6.86 -20.50 19.50
C TRP A 453 5.41 -20.33 19.06
N PHE A 454 4.52 -20.34 20.04
CA PHE A 454 3.08 -20.09 19.90
C PHE A 454 2.74 -18.75 20.54
N THR A 455 2.19 -17.82 19.76
CA THR A 455 1.61 -16.58 20.29
C THR A 455 0.17 -16.86 20.68
N GLN A 456 -0.18 -16.59 21.94
CA GLN A 456 -1.50 -16.90 22.51
C GLN A 456 -1.92 -15.87 23.56
N TYR A 457 -3.19 -15.87 23.96
CA TYR A 457 -3.64 -15.08 25.09
C TYR A 457 -3.20 -15.73 26.42
N PRO A 458 -3.04 -14.93 27.49
CA PRO A 458 -2.80 -15.49 28.83
C PRO A 458 -3.86 -16.52 29.20
N PHE A 459 -3.40 -17.63 29.79
CA PHE A 459 -4.24 -18.76 30.21
C PHE A 459 -5.09 -19.42 29.11
N ASP A 460 -4.68 -19.24 27.84
CA ASP A 460 -5.36 -19.83 26.68
C ASP A 460 -4.35 -20.45 25.71
N TYR A 461 -4.36 -21.78 25.58
CA TYR A 461 -3.44 -22.51 24.70
C TYR A 461 -3.78 -22.44 23.21
N ARG A 462 -4.88 -21.78 22.84
CA ARG A 462 -5.22 -21.60 21.41
C ARG A 462 -4.26 -20.61 20.76
N PRO A 463 -3.57 -21.01 19.68
CA PRO A 463 -2.63 -20.11 19.01
C PRO A 463 -3.38 -18.98 18.29
N LEU A 464 -2.93 -17.75 18.43
CA LEU A 464 -3.47 -16.58 17.73
C LEU A 464 -2.90 -16.44 16.33
N LEU A 465 -1.64 -16.82 16.15
CA LEU A 465 -0.89 -16.69 14.90
C LEU A 465 -0.30 -18.04 14.52
N ILE A 466 0.19 -18.14 13.28
CA ILE A 466 0.93 -19.32 12.83
C ILE A 466 2.16 -19.55 13.73
N PRO A 467 2.35 -20.77 14.26
CA PRO A 467 3.50 -21.04 15.10
C PRO A 467 4.83 -20.88 14.35
N ILE A 468 5.80 -20.26 14.99
CA ILE A 468 7.13 -20.00 14.40
C ILE A 468 8.12 -21.05 14.89
N ARG A 469 8.65 -21.85 13.98
CA ARG A 469 9.66 -22.85 14.31
C ARG A 469 10.98 -22.18 14.70
N TYR A 470 11.50 -22.44 15.90
CA TYR A 470 12.82 -21.98 16.36
C TYR A 470 13.86 -23.08 16.45
N LEU A 471 13.45 -24.36 16.46
CA LEU A 471 14.33 -25.51 16.58
C LEU A 471 14.08 -26.51 15.45
N GLU A 472 15.12 -26.95 14.75
CA GLU A 472 15.04 -27.99 13.72
C GLU A 472 16.20 -28.97 13.86
N ASN A 473 15.92 -30.28 13.94
CA ASN A 473 16.94 -31.34 14.10
C ASN A 473 17.92 -31.07 15.26
N GLY A 474 17.47 -30.47 16.35
CA GLY A 474 18.28 -30.10 17.50
C GLY A 474 19.16 -28.85 17.33
N GLN A 475 19.02 -28.13 16.22
CA GLN A 475 19.71 -26.87 15.97
C GLN A 475 18.75 -25.67 16.04
N LEU A 476 19.17 -24.60 16.73
CA LEU A 476 18.46 -23.33 16.75
C LEU A 476 18.50 -22.68 15.37
N LEU A 477 17.35 -22.21 14.91
CA LEU A 477 17.24 -21.48 13.66
C LEU A 477 17.50 -19.99 13.93
N ASP A 478 18.67 -19.53 13.49
CA ASP A 478 19.07 -18.13 13.64
C ASP A 478 18.03 -17.18 13.04
N ASN A 479 17.85 -16.02 13.70
CA ASN A 479 16.97 -14.93 13.29
C ASN A 479 15.44 -15.22 13.32
N LYS A 480 14.96 -16.39 13.74
CA LYS A 480 13.52 -16.67 13.87
C LYS A 480 12.83 -15.81 14.93
N TRP A 481 13.55 -15.40 15.97
CA TRP A 481 13.07 -14.46 16.96
C TRP A 481 12.75 -13.08 16.36
N VAL A 482 13.39 -12.67 15.25
CA VAL A 482 13.09 -11.41 14.55
C VAL A 482 11.63 -11.39 14.10
N THR A 483 11.17 -12.46 13.43
CA THR A 483 9.77 -12.57 12.96
C THR A 483 8.77 -12.45 14.12
N VAL A 484 9.03 -13.15 15.22
CA VAL A 484 8.14 -13.09 16.41
C VAL A 484 8.02 -11.68 16.96
N PHE A 485 9.12 -10.96 17.06
CA PHE A 485 9.10 -9.62 17.62
C PHE A 485 8.62 -8.55 16.63
N GLU A 486 8.72 -8.79 15.32
CA GLU A 486 8.05 -7.99 14.30
C GLU A 486 6.52 -8.14 14.39
N ASP A 487 6.02 -9.36 14.64
CA ASP A 487 4.60 -9.60 14.91
C ASP A 487 4.16 -8.83 16.17
N PHE A 488 4.91 -8.88 17.26
CA PHE A 488 4.59 -8.11 18.48
C PHE A 488 4.67 -6.59 18.29
N GLU A 489 5.60 -6.10 17.48
CA GLU A 489 5.65 -4.68 17.10
C GLU A 489 4.38 -4.28 16.32
N GLN A 490 3.94 -5.11 15.39
CA GLN A 490 2.69 -4.87 14.67
C GLN A 490 1.48 -4.91 15.60
N MET A 491 1.42 -5.86 16.52
CA MET A 491 0.36 -5.96 17.53
C MET A 491 0.34 -4.73 18.43
N ALA A 492 1.49 -4.21 18.85
CA ALA A 492 1.57 -2.98 19.64
C ALA A 492 1.04 -1.75 18.86
N LYS A 493 1.41 -1.62 17.60
CA LYS A 493 0.89 -0.57 16.69
C LYS A 493 -0.61 -0.70 16.50
N TRP A 494 -1.10 -1.91 16.30
CA TRP A 494 -2.52 -2.19 16.16
C TRP A 494 -3.31 -1.79 17.42
N HIS A 495 -2.82 -2.17 18.63
CA HIS A 495 -3.44 -1.77 19.89
C HIS A 495 -3.45 -0.26 20.07
N TYR A 496 -2.35 0.40 19.72
CA TYR A 496 -2.30 1.86 19.74
C TYR A 496 -3.34 2.46 18.80
N LEU A 497 -3.41 2.03 17.55
CA LEU A 497 -4.39 2.51 16.57
C LEU A 497 -5.82 2.21 17.02
N LYS A 498 -6.10 1.01 17.55
CA LYS A 498 -7.40 0.64 18.10
C LYS A 498 -7.87 1.62 19.16
N ASN A 499 -6.98 2.02 20.07
CA ASN A 499 -7.30 2.88 21.20
C ASN A 499 -7.10 4.38 20.90
N LEU A 500 -6.57 4.73 19.74
CA LEU A 500 -6.36 6.12 19.36
C LEU A 500 -7.70 6.81 19.11
N GLU A 501 -8.07 7.72 20.01
CA GLU A 501 -9.16 8.66 19.86
C GLU A 501 -8.64 10.07 20.06
N TYR A 502 -9.03 10.97 19.18
CA TYR A 502 -8.64 12.37 19.26
C TYR A 502 -9.78 13.27 18.83
N PHE A 503 -10.04 14.27 19.64
CA PHE A 503 -10.99 15.33 19.36
C PHE A 503 -10.26 16.65 19.53
N SER A 504 -10.28 17.49 18.51
CA SER A 504 -9.58 18.77 18.57
C SER A 504 -10.13 19.60 19.73
N SER A 505 -9.24 20.03 20.62
CA SER A 505 -9.58 20.69 21.88
C SER A 505 -10.02 22.13 21.67
N SER A 506 -11.24 22.34 21.21
CA SER A 506 -11.96 23.53 21.61
C SER A 506 -12.85 23.18 22.80
N ALA A 507 -13.21 24.15 23.66
CA ALA A 507 -14.06 23.99 24.85
C ALA A 507 -15.46 23.40 24.58
N ASN A 508 -15.69 22.83 23.42
CA ASN A 508 -16.90 22.23 22.88
C ASN A 508 -16.80 20.71 22.62
N ALA A 509 -15.72 20.02 23.07
CA ALA A 509 -15.58 18.58 22.85
C ALA A 509 -16.79 17.75 23.33
N GLN A 510 -17.53 18.22 24.33
CA GLN A 510 -18.77 17.60 24.79
C GLN A 510 -19.92 17.79 23.80
N ARG A 511 -20.00 18.94 23.11
CA ARG A 511 -21.00 19.21 22.07
C ARG A 511 -20.76 18.43 20.78
N LEU A 512 -19.50 18.19 20.41
CA LEU A 512 -19.14 17.46 19.20
C LEU A 512 -19.47 15.95 19.25
N ARG A 513 -19.72 15.38 20.43
CA ARG A 513 -20.21 13.99 20.54
C ARG A 513 -21.63 13.84 20.00
N ASP A 514 -22.45 14.84 20.13
CA ASP A 514 -23.86 14.84 19.67
C ASP A 514 -24.02 15.47 18.26
N ASP A 515 -23.13 16.39 17.87
CA ASP A 515 -23.14 17.12 16.60
C ASP A 515 -21.97 16.71 15.65
N TRP A 516 -21.65 15.41 15.63
CA TRP A 516 -20.60 14.90 14.75
C TRP A 516 -20.94 15.15 13.27
N PRO A 517 -20.04 15.81 12.49
CA PRO A 517 -20.36 16.27 11.14
C PRO A 517 -20.49 15.16 10.11
N ILE A 518 -19.91 13.98 10.36
CA ILE A 518 -19.99 12.81 9.49
C ILE A 518 -20.79 11.72 10.17
N GLU A 519 -21.88 11.30 9.57
CA GLU A 519 -22.66 10.15 10.04
C GLU A 519 -22.19 8.87 9.33
N LEU A 520 -21.76 7.88 10.11
CA LEU A 520 -21.57 6.51 9.63
C LEU A 520 -22.92 5.77 9.72
N ARG A 521 -23.37 5.25 8.59
CA ARG A 521 -24.55 4.38 8.49
C ARG A 521 -24.13 3.00 8.03
N VAL A 522 -24.70 1.98 8.66
CA VAL A 522 -24.44 0.58 8.31
C VAL A 522 -25.78 -0.08 8.00
N PHE A 523 -25.85 -0.77 6.88
CA PHE A 523 -27.04 -1.45 6.39
C PHE A 523 -26.77 -2.94 6.18
N LEU A 524 -27.72 -3.78 6.55
CA LEU A 524 -27.75 -5.21 6.25
C LEU A 524 -28.68 -5.45 5.07
N LYS A 525 -28.23 -6.25 4.12
CA LYS A 525 -29.09 -6.77 3.05
C LYS A 525 -29.98 -7.88 3.62
N VAL A 526 -31.28 -7.68 3.60
CA VAL A 526 -32.28 -8.64 4.10
C VAL A 526 -32.87 -9.44 2.94
N SER A 527 -33.02 -8.82 1.77
CA SER A 527 -33.44 -9.46 0.52
C SER A 527 -32.91 -8.66 -0.68
N GLU A 528 -33.18 -9.11 -1.93
CA GLU A 528 -32.78 -8.38 -3.13
C GLU A 528 -33.20 -6.90 -3.13
N ASN A 529 -34.36 -6.57 -2.52
CA ASN A 529 -34.94 -5.24 -2.53
C ASN A 529 -35.16 -4.63 -1.14
N ALA A 530 -34.60 -5.22 -0.08
CA ALA A 530 -34.80 -4.75 1.29
C ALA A 530 -33.49 -4.71 2.08
N GLU A 531 -33.30 -3.59 2.77
CA GLU A 531 -32.18 -3.33 3.68
C GLU A 531 -32.72 -3.00 5.07
N GLU A 532 -31.94 -3.35 6.08
CA GLU A 532 -32.16 -2.96 7.48
C GLU A 532 -30.98 -2.14 7.97
N ARG A 533 -31.25 -0.99 8.56
CA ARG A 533 -30.19 -0.16 9.15
C ARG A 533 -29.79 -0.69 10.51
N VAL A 534 -28.48 -0.93 10.69
CA VAL A 534 -27.91 -1.28 12.00
C VAL A 534 -27.52 -0.01 12.74
N PHE A 535 -27.96 0.08 14.00
CA PHE A 535 -27.59 1.18 14.88
C PHE A 535 -26.56 0.71 15.90
N PRO A 536 -25.50 1.49 16.16
CA PRO A 536 -24.57 1.15 17.22
C PRO A 536 -25.27 1.19 18.59
N LYS A 537 -25.05 0.16 19.37
CA LYS A 537 -25.45 0.09 20.77
C LYS A 537 -24.20 0.10 21.62
N ASP A 538 -24.07 1.09 22.50
CA ASP A 538 -22.91 1.28 23.37
C ASP A 538 -21.56 1.31 22.59
N GLY A 539 -21.56 1.92 21.39
CA GLY A 539 -20.39 2.00 20.50
C GLY A 539 -20.11 0.74 19.69
N GLN A 540 -20.90 -0.32 19.86
CA GLN A 540 -20.76 -1.60 19.17
C GLN A 540 -21.84 -1.79 18.10
N LEU A 541 -21.43 -2.19 16.91
CA LEU A 541 -22.27 -2.64 15.81
C LEU A 541 -22.33 -4.18 15.83
N LEU A 542 -23.42 -4.74 16.28
CA LEU A 542 -23.64 -6.18 16.31
C LEU A 542 -24.30 -6.62 14.99
N ILE A 543 -23.64 -7.49 14.24
CA ILE A 543 -24.17 -8.09 13.02
C ILE A 543 -24.71 -9.48 13.37
N PRO A 544 -26.03 -9.69 13.39
CA PRO A 544 -26.60 -10.96 13.84
C PRO A 544 -26.36 -12.07 12.81
N LEU A 545 -25.56 -13.05 13.17
CA LEU A 545 -25.33 -14.26 12.40
C LEU A 545 -26.00 -15.46 13.09
N THR A 546 -26.54 -16.37 12.29
CA THR A 546 -27.19 -17.60 12.77
C THR A 546 -26.69 -18.81 12.00
N LEU A 547 -26.97 -20.04 12.50
CA LEU A 547 -26.63 -21.25 11.74
C LEU A 547 -27.36 -21.37 10.40
N ALA A 548 -28.55 -20.75 10.26
CA ALA A 548 -29.31 -20.69 9.01
C ALA A 548 -28.75 -19.63 8.04
N GLU A 549 -28.18 -18.55 8.60
CA GLU A 549 -27.60 -17.45 7.86
C GLU A 549 -26.23 -17.11 8.45
N PRO A 550 -25.19 -17.91 8.16
CA PRO A 550 -23.86 -17.75 8.73
C PRO A 550 -23.05 -16.61 8.09
N GLN A 551 -23.59 -16.01 7.05
CA GLN A 551 -23.00 -14.85 6.34
C GLN A 551 -24.06 -13.78 6.13
N LYS A 552 -23.64 -12.53 6.16
CA LYS A 552 -24.48 -11.37 5.87
C LYS A 552 -23.73 -10.43 4.91
N SER A 553 -24.49 -9.76 4.07
CA SER A 553 -23.99 -8.68 3.22
C SER A 553 -24.26 -7.34 3.89
N ILE A 554 -23.21 -6.55 4.11
CA ILE A 554 -23.30 -5.25 4.78
C ILE A 554 -22.82 -4.14 3.85
N ARG A 555 -23.39 -2.95 4.03
CA ARG A 555 -23.04 -1.74 3.28
C ARG A 555 -22.80 -0.59 4.24
N PHE A 556 -21.80 0.21 3.94
CA PHE A 556 -21.46 1.41 4.71
C PHE A 556 -21.77 2.67 3.91
N GLU A 557 -22.20 3.71 4.60
CA GLU A 557 -22.35 5.05 4.07
C GLU A 557 -21.73 6.08 5.01
N LEU A 558 -21.07 7.09 4.46
CA LEU A 558 -20.64 8.29 5.17
C LEU A 558 -21.42 9.49 4.62
N GLU A 559 -22.15 10.17 5.47
CA GLU A 559 -22.88 11.40 5.10
C GLU A 559 -22.26 12.61 5.80
N ASN A 560 -21.86 13.61 5.01
CA ASN A 560 -21.43 14.89 5.56
C ASN A 560 -22.64 15.77 5.87
N ARG A 561 -22.93 15.96 7.15
CA ARG A 561 -24.02 16.79 7.66
C ARG A 561 -23.61 18.23 7.99
N SER A 562 -22.31 18.53 7.85
CA SER A 562 -21.80 19.88 8.07
C SER A 562 -22.03 20.77 6.85
N ASP A 563 -21.77 22.06 7.02
CA ASP A 563 -21.76 23.06 5.94
C ASP A 563 -20.38 23.24 5.29
N GLN A 564 -19.43 22.35 5.61
CA GLN A 564 -18.05 22.43 5.17
C GLN A 564 -17.65 21.19 4.36
N LEU A 565 -16.67 21.35 3.49
CA LEU A 565 -15.98 20.25 2.85
C LEU A 565 -15.14 19.53 3.90
N LEU A 566 -15.35 18.23 4.07
CA LEU A 566 -14.63 17.39 5.03
C LEU A 566 -13.93 16.23 4.33
N TYR A 567 -12.78 15.87 4.84
CA TYR A 567 -11.95 14.74 4.38
C TYR A 567 -12.09 13.60 5.37
N CYS A 568 -12.51 12.44 4.87
CA CYS A 568 -12.80 11.30 5.74
C CYS A 568 -12.15 10.03 5.21
N SER A 569 -11.81 9.13 6.12
CA SER A 569 -11.48 7.75 5.81
C SER A 569 -12.11 6.84 6.84
N LEU A 570 -12.72 5.75 6.37
CA LEU A 570 -13.17 4.65 7.20
C LEU A 570 -12.21 3.49 6.98
N ALA A 571 -11.17 3.43 7.81
CA ALA A 571 -10.19 2.37 7.80
C ALA A 571 -10.69 1.14 8.56
N PHE A 572 -10.27 -0.03 8.14
CA PHE A 572 -10.66 -1.31 8.70
C PHE A 572 -9.52 -1.95 9.48
N MET A 573 -9.81 -2.43 10.68
CA MET A 573 -8.87 -3.17 11.53
C MET A 573 -9.45 -4.55 11.79
N ASP A 574 -8.72 -5.58 11.42
CA ASP A 574 -9.16 -6.96 11.61
C ASP A 574 -8.61 -7.58 12.90
N TYR A 575 -9.16 -8.73 13.25
CA TYR A 575 -8.76 -9.51 14.43
C TYR A 575 -7.40 -10.20 14.27
N GLN A 576 -6.80 -10.15 13.08
CA GLN A 576 -5.45 -10.64 12.75
C GLN A 576 -4.41 -9.54 12.85
N PHE A 577 -4.69 -8.45 13.54
CA PHE A 577 -3.81 -7.28 13.71
C PHE A 577 -3.48 -6.54 12.42
N GLY A 578 -4.33 -6.67 11.40
CA GLY A 578 -4.27 -5.91 10.17
C GLY A 578 -4.90 -4.52 10.31
N PHE A 579 -4.43 -3.59 9.52
CA PHE A 579 -5.01 -2.26 9.35
C PHE A 579 -5.04 -1.94 7.86
N ASP A 580 -6.24 -1.82 7.30
CA ASP A 580 -6.46 -1.45 5.91
C ASP A 580 -7.09 -0.06 5.84
N SER A 581 -6.30 0.89 5.42
CA SER A 581 -6.74 2.28 5.28
C SER A 581 -7.67 2.50 4.09
N THR A 582 -7.78 1.51 3.21
CA THR A 582 -8.42 1.61 1.90
C THR A 582 -9.58 0.65 1.71
N GLY A 583 -9.71 -0.35 2.59
CA GLY A 583 -10.57 -1.52 2.40
C GLY A 583 -12.06 -1.23 2.36
N ILE A 584 -12.55 -0.18 3.04
CA ILE A 584 -13.97 0.13 3.08
C ILE A 584 -14.30 1.44 2.36
N MET A 585 -13.78 2.57 2.83
CA MET A 585 -14.16 3.88 2.28
C MET A 585 -13.03 4.89 2.44
N MET A 586 -12.74 5.64 1.38
CA MET A 586 -11.71 6.66 1.44
C MET A 586 -12.11 7.94 0.69
N GLN A 587 -12.38 8.99 1.44
CA GLN A 587 -12.52 10.38 0.97
C GLN A 587 -11.51 11.30 1.67
N ALA A 588 -10.36 10.73 2.06
CA ALA A 588 -9.32 11.44 2.80
C ALA A 588 -8.67 12.56 1.97
N GLN A 589 -8.87 12.52 0.68
CA GLN A 589 -8.26 13.46 -0.21
C GLN A 589 -9.22 14.12 -1.24
N GLN A 590 -10.38 13.60 -1.59
CA GLN A 590 -11.34 14.30 -2.47
C GLN A 590 -12.26 15.23 -1.69
N GLY A 591 -12.38 14.97 -0.40
CA GLY A 591 -13.35 15.58 0.45
C GLY A 591 -14.77 15.10 0.16
N LEU A 592 -15.62 15.27 1.13
CA LEU A 592 -17.04 14.98 1.08
C LEU A 592 -17.79 16.31 1.24
N GLU A 593 -18.45 16.74 0.18
CA GLU A 593 -19.22 17.99 0.14
C GLU A 593 -20.40 17.94 1.12
N LYS A 594 -20.97 19.11 1.44
CA LYS A 594 -22.17 19.25 2.27
C LYS A 594 -23.32 18.37 1.74
N ASN A 595 -23.93 17.60 2.62
CA ASN A 595 -25.03 16.67 2.35
C ASN A 595 -24.68 15.57 1.32
N ALA A 596 -23.41 15.44 0.92
CA ALA A 596 -23.00 14.36 0.07
C ALA A 596 -22.94 13.06 0.87
N VAL A 597 -23.27 11.96 0.21
CA VAL A 597 -23.20 10.62 0.75
C VAL A 597 -22.16 9.84 -0.04
N PHE A 598 -21.26 9.19 0.65
CA PHE A 598 -20.27 8.30 0.08
C PHE A 598 -20.54 6.86 0.52
N TYR A 599 -20.47 5.93 -0.40
CA TYR A 599 -20.82 4.52 -0.21
C TYR A 599 -19.59 3.65 -0.13
N SER A 600 -19.70 2.53 0.59
CA SER A 600 -18.71 1.46 0.51
C SER A 600 -18.59 0.95 -0.93
N ARG A 601 -17.47 0.25 -1.19
CA ARG A 601 -17.16 -0.29 -2.51
C ARG A 601 -18.31 -1.13 -3.07
N GLU A 602 -18.57 -0.97 -4.37
CA GLU A 602 -19.51 -1.83 -5.09
C GLU A 602 -18.89 -3.21 -5.30
N ASP A 603 -19.62 -4.27 -4.94
CA ASP A 603 -19.37 -5.63 -5.39
C ASP A 603 -20.25 -5.97 -6.61
N GLU A 604 -20.21 -7.22 -7.09
CA GLU A 604 -21.05 -7.68 -8.20
C GLU A 604 -22.57 -7.59 -7.90
N GLU A 605 -22.94 -7.44 -6.62
CA GLU A 605 -24.30 -7.28 -6.12
C GLU A 605 -24.67 -5.82 -5.78
N GLY A 606 -23.74 -4.87 -5.99
CA GLY A 606 -23.94 -3.43 -5.81
C GLY A 606 -23.75 -2.93 -4.37
N ARG A 607 -22.55 -2.54 -3.98
CA ARG A 607 -22.21 -1.82 -2.74
C ARG A 607 -22.16 -2.62 -1.44
N TYR A 608 -22.28 -3.95 -1.47
CA TYR A 608 -22.28 -4.79 -0.29
C TYR A 608 -20.95 -5.54 -0.11
N ILE A 609 -20.57 -5.72 1.15
CA ILE A 609 -19.43 -6.53 1.58
C ILE A 609 -19.99 -7.77 2.28
N GLN A 610 -19.58 -8.96 1.84
CA GLN A 610 -19.97 -10.19 2.53
C GLN A 610 -19.12 -10.39 3.79
N CYS A 611 -19.77 -10.64 4.91
CA CYS A 611 -19.15 -10.85 6.20
C CYS A 611 -19.70 -12.11 6.87
N GLY A 612 -18.80 -12.89 7.46
CA GLY A 612 -19.15 -14.10 8.23
C GLY A 612 -17.91 -14.70 8.88
N PRO A 613 -18.07 -15.60 9.85
CA PRO A 613 -16.95 -16.12 10.61
C PRO A 613 -16.00 -16.93 9.75
N GLY A 614 -14.72 -16.62 9.83
CA GLY A 614 -13.63 -17.33 9.16
C GLY A 614 -13.45 -18.76 9.69
N ASP A 615 -12.73 -19.59 8.94
CA ASP A 615 -12.55 -20.98 9.30
C ASP A 615 -11.73 -21.17 10.58
N TYR A 616 -10.78 -20.26 10.83
CA TYR A 616 -10.03 -20.22 12.09
C TYR A 616 -10.95 -20.05 13.33
N VAL A 617 -11.88 -19.08 13.28
CA VAL A 617 -12.83 -18.81 14.37
C VAL A 617 -13.74 -19.99 14.62
N LYS A 618 -14.16 -20.70 13.57
CA LYS A 618 -14.95 -21.93 13.66
C LYS A 618 -14.13 -23.08 14.24
N ALA A 619 -12.90 -23.29 13.76
CA ALA A 619 -12.03 -24.40 14.16
C ALA A 619 -11.61 -24.32 15.62
N TYR A 620 -11.29 -23.13 16.12
CA TYR A 620 -10.86 -22.90 17.49
C TYR A 620 -12.02 -22.52 18.46
N HIS A 621 -13.26 -22.54 17.97
CA HIS A 621 -14.44 -22.18 18.73
C HIS A 621 -14.31 -20.85 19.48
N TRP A 622 -13.85 -19.80 18.74
CA TRP A 622 -13.91 -18.43 19.24
C TRP A 622 -15.36 -17.94 19.28
N PRO A 623 -15.76 -17.08 20.25
CA PRO A 623 -17.13 -16.58 20.35
C PRO A 623 -17.61 -15.79 19.13
N GLY A 624 -16.69 -15.17 18.41
CA GLY A 624 -16.95 -14.37 17.22
C GLY A 624 -15.69 -13.68 16.74
N GLU A 625 -15.86 -12.83 15.75
CA GLU A 625 -14.81 -11.97 15.21
C GLU A 625 -15.06 -10.53 15.59
N GLU A 626 -14.03 -9.86 16.06
CA GLU A 626 -14.04 -8.43 16.34
C GLU A 626 -13.27 -7.67 15.28
N TYR A 627 -13.91 -6.68 14.71
CA TYR A 627 -13.31 -5.72 13.80
C TYR A 627 -13.49 -4.33 14.34
N TYR A 628 -12.61 -3.43 13.94
CA TYR A 628 -12.71 -2.03 14.33
C TYR A 628 -12.69 -1.15 13.10
N LEU A 629 -13.63 -0.21 13.05
CA LEU A 629 -13.71 0.80 12.03
C LEU A 629 -13.14 2.10 12.59
N LYS A 630 -12.10 2.62 11.97
CA LYS A 630 -11.50 3.91 12.32
C LYS A 630 -12.02 4.98 11.35
N LEU A 631 -12.95 5.78 11.83
CA LEU A 631 -13.42 6.95 11.09
C LEU A 631 -12.55 8.14 11.44
N ILE A 632 -11.71 8.55 10.50
CA ILE A 632 -10.87 9.73 10.57
C ILE A 632 -11.53 10.83 9.77
N VAL A 633 -11.73 11.98 10.38
CA VAL A 633 -12.33 13.17 9.74
C VAL A 633 -11.38 14.34 9.91
N SER A 634 -11.14 15.07 8.86
CA SER A 634 -10.25 16.22 8.86
C SER A 634 -10.81 17.32 7.95
N ARG A 635 -10.51 18.56 8.30
CA ARG A 635 -10.68 19.70 7.40
C ARG A 635 -9.52 19.87 6.42
N THR A 636 -8.47 19.10 6.61
CA THR A 636 -7.31 19.02 5.71
C THR A 636 -7.20 17.63 5.13
N PRO A 637 -6.71 17.45 3.90
CA PRO A 637 -6.35 16.13 3.39
C PRO A 637 -5.24 15.52 4.21
N PHE A 638 -5.35 14.22 4.36
CA PHE A 638 -4.36 13.40 5.04
C PHE A 638 -4.13 12.11 4.26
N LYS A 639 -3.07 11.40 4.59
CA LYS A 639 -2.68 10.16 3.93
C LYS A 639 -2.67 9.01 4.91
N LEU A 640 -3.21 7.89 4.48
CA LEU A 640 -3.21 6.65 5.25
C LEU A 640 -2.42 5.52 4.58
N GLU A 641 -2.02 5.69 3.33
CA GLU A 641 -1.40 4.64 2.51
C GLU A 641 -0.08 4.08 3.09
N ASN A 642 0.54 4.79 4.01
CA ASN A 642 1.75 4.36 4.71
C ASN A 642 1.46 3.64 6.04
N PHE A 643 0.19 3.45 6.39
CA PHE A 643 -0.23 2.83 7.65
C PHE A 643 -0.81 1.43 7.47
N ASP A 644 -0.97 0.97 6.23
CA ASP A 644 -1.48 -0.36 5.97
C ASP A 644 -0.58 -1.40 6.62
N MET A 645 -1.16 -2.16 7.53
CA MET A 645 -0.55 -3.32 8.16
C MET A 645 -1.30 -4.55 7.66
N ARG A 646 -0.58 -5.48 7.03
CA ARG A 646 -1.18 -6.74 6.61
C ARG A 646 -1.61 -7.53 7.84
N SER A 647 -2.72 -8.26 7.71
CA SER A 647 -3.12 -9.24 8.71
C SER A 647 -1.99 -10.25 8.95
N LEU A 648 -1.72 -10.54 10.21
CA LEU A 648 -0.75 -11.57 10.59
C LEU A 648 -1.32 -12.96 10.25
N PRO A 649 -0.49 -13.92 9.83
CA PRO A 649 -0.96 -15.22 9.40
C PRO A 649 -1.53 -16.05 10.57
N LEU A 650 -2.71 -16.65 10.35
CA LEU A 650 -3.37 -17.54 11.29
C LEU A 650 -2.85 -18.99 11.17
N PRO A 651 -3.01 -19.79 12.22
CA PRO A 651 -2.75 -21.22 12.12
C PRO A 651 -3.61 -21.87 11.04
N GLY A 652 -2.95 -22.50 10.04
CA GLY A 652 -3.62 -23.14 8.90
C GLY A 652 -3.74 -22.30 7.65
N ASP A 653 -3.30 -21.05 7.66
CA ASP A 653 -3.31 -20.20 6.46
C ASP A 653 -2.28 -20.65 5.39
N ILE A 654 -2.75 -20.70 4.14
CA ILE A 654 -1.92 -20.69 2.96
C ILE A 654 -1.92 -19.25 2.45
N TYR A 655 -0.75 -18.63 2.37
CA TYR A 655 -0.57 -17.22 2.01
C TYR A 655 -1.41 -16.79 0.81
N THR A 656 -2.38 -15.90 1.03
CA THR A 656 -3.12 -15.20 -0.03
C THR A 656 -3.16 -13.70 0.26
N SER A 657 -2.83 -12.87 -0.76
CA SER A 657 -2.67 -11.42 -0.62
C SER A 657 -3.99 -10.65 -0.81
N PRO A 658 -4.24 -9.55 -0.07
CA PRO A 658 -5.43 -8.71 -0.22
C PRO A 658 -5.24 -7.53 -1.19
N LYS A 659 -6.36 -6.91 -1.60
CA LYS A 659 -6.50 -5.85 -2.60
C LYS A 659 -6.74 -4.46 -2.01
N ARG A 660 -6.39 -3.39 -2.77
CA ARG A 660 -6.40 -1.95 -2.43
C ARG A 660 -7.51 -1.15 -3.10
N ILE A 661 -7.86 0.05 -2.53
CA ILE A 661 -8.43 1.22 -3.22
C ILE A 661 -8.33 2.55 -2.41
N ILE A 662 -8.46 3.69 -2.98
CA ILE A 662 -7.83 5.00 -3.03
C ILE A 662 -8.80 6.20 -2.91
N ARG A 663 -8.51 7.38 -2.26
CA ARG A 663 -8.22 8.73 -2.78
C ARG A 663 -8.48 10.04 -2.02
N PRO A 664 -8.15 11.25 -2.62
CA PRO A 664 -7.51 12.40 -2.02
C PRO A 664 -8.23 13.77 -1.86
N LYS A 665 -7.69 14.69 -1.09
CA LYS A 665 -7.26 16.12 -0.98
C LYS A 665 -8.26 17.18 -0.51
N SER A 666 -7.93 18.21 0.09
CA SER A 666 -7.25 19.43 0.50
C SER A 666 -8.09 20.42 1.31
N PRO A 667 -7.64 21.58 1.82
CA PRO A 667 -7.00 21.77 3.11
C PRO A 667 -7.86 22.53 4.16
N VAL A 668 -7.32 22.63 5.36
CA VAL A 668 -7.42 23.62 6.47
C VAL A 668 -8.14 23.17 7.74
N LEU A 669 -7.29 22.98 8.78
CA LEU A 669 -7.47 22.96 10.22
C LEU A 669 -8.41 21.92 10.86
N ASP A 670 -7.79 21.24 11.82
CA ASP A 670 -8.34 20.30 12.81
C ASP A 670 -8.88 18.98 12.26
N TRP A 671 -8.49 17.93 12.89
CA TRP A 671 -8.84 16.56 12.56
C TRP A 671 -9.33 15.83 13.83
N GLU A 672 -10.09 14.76 13.62
CA GLU A 672 -10.64 13.93 14.68
C GLU A 672 -10.62 12.46 14.24
N ILE A 673 -10.57 11.53 15.20
CA ILE A 673 -10.63 10.09 14.96
C ILE A 673 -11.56 9.42 15.95
N ARG A 674 -12.46 8.58 15.46
CA ARG A 674 -13.38 7.74 16.24
C ARG A 674 -13.23 6.29 15.91
N THR A 675 -13.51 5.44 16.90
CA THR A 675 -13.53 3.99 16.76
C THR A 675 -14.96 3.47 16.87
N TYR A 676 -15.34 2.59 15.95
CA TYR A 676 -16.55 1.78 16.06
C TYR A 676 -16.12 0.31 16.14
N GLN A 677 -16.67 -0.44 17.07
CA GLN A 677 -16.45 -1.87 17.16
C GLN A 677 -17.52 -2.61 16.36
N LEU A 678 -17.12 -3.50 15.49
CA LEU A 678 -18.00 -4.35 14.70
C LEU A 678 -17.81 -5.79 15.17
N PHE A 679 -18.88 -6.46 15.58
CA PHE A 679 -18.83 -7.81 16.11
C PHE A 679 -19.70 -8.77 15.30
N PHE A 680 -19.10 -9.86 14.86
CA PHE A 680 -19.74 -10.97 14.17
C PHE A 680 -19.73 -12.20 15.07
N PRO A 681 -20.84 -12.55 15.73
CA PRO A 681 -20.90 -13.75 16.57
C PRO A 681 -20.69 -15.01 15.74
N ASN A 682 -19.97 -15.98 16.30
CA ASN A 682 -19.77 -17.27 15.68
C ASN A 682 -20.96 -18.19 15.95
N PRO A 683 -21.82 -18.47 14.95
CA PRO A 683 -22.98 -19.35 15.16
C PRO A 683 -22.59 -20.83 15.39
N TYR A 684 -21.33 -21.20 15.14
CA TYR A 684 -20.77 -22.53 15.39
C TYR A 684 -20.03 -22.63 16.73
N PHE A 685 -20.10 -21.58 17.57
CA PHE A 685 -19.45 -21.55 18.87
C PHE A 685 -19.96 -22.66 19.78
N ASN A 686 -19.03 -23.39 20.42
CA ASN A 686 -19.30 -24.39 21.40
C ASN A 686 -18.43 -24.14 22.64
N GLU A 687 -19.06 -23.75 23.75
CA GLU A 687 -18.37 -23.34 24.97
C GLU A 687 -17.53 -24.45 25.59
N GLU A 688 -18.01 -25.70 25.56
CA GLU A 688 -17.27 -26.85 26.14
C GLU A 688 -16.00 -27.14 25.32
N LYS A 689 -16.12 -27.13 23.99
CA LYS A 689 -14.96 -27.30 23.11
C LYS A 689 -13.96 -26.13 23.22
N ALA A 690 -14.48 -24.90 23.34
CA ALA A 690 -13.63 -23.71 23.53
C ALA A 690 -12.83 -23.84 24.84
N LYS A 691 -13.46 -24.27 25.95
CA LYS A 691 -12.78 -24.49 27.23
C LYS A 691 -11.74 -25.62 27.14
N ALA A 692 -12.04 -26.73 26.47
CA ALA A 692 -11.08 -27.81 26.28
C ALA A 692 -9.84 -27.35 25.50
N LEU A 693 -10.05 -26.67 24.38
CA LEU A 693 -8.95 -26.13 23.58
C LEU A 693 -8.13 -25.07 24.32
N ALA A 694 -8.78 -24.22 25.12
CA ALA A 694 -8.09 -23.22 25.94
C ALA A 694 -7.24 -23.83 27.04
N MET A 695 -7.58 -25.05 27.49
CA MET A 695 -6.81 -25.82 28.49
C MET A 695 -5.74 -26.72 27.84
N GLY A 696 -5.61 -26.73 26.53
CA GLY A 696 -4.66 -27.57 25.79
C GLY A 696 -5.09 -29.06 25.78
N MET A 697 -6.39 -29.34 25.88
CA MET A 697 -6.98 -30.70 25.97
C MET A 697 -7.52 -31.17 24.60
#